data_e477b9c035d3a4ee0f1837065e04896b
#
_entry.id   e477b9c035d3a4ee0f1837065e04896b
#
_cell.length_a   1.000
_cell.length_b   1.000
_cell.length_c   1.000
_cell.angle_alpha   90.00
_cell.angle_beta   90.00
_cell.angle_gamma   90.00
#
_symmetry.space_group_name_H-M   'P 1'
#
loop_
_entity.id
_entity.type
_entity.pdbx_description
1 polymer ?
#
loop_
_entity_poly.entity_id
_entity_poly.type
_entity_poly.pdbx_seq_one_letter_code
_entity_poly.pdbx_strand_id
1 'polypeptide(L)'
;MIDKYKQAFQEEARELLTELESALLELDQKRDDREIVGRAFRALHTIKGSGAMFGFEDIAGFAHNLETAFDLLRNGRLAATADLINLTLAAGDQIKSMLDESAGRGAVDQSRSASILAELRQLTGMEDSRRGTEPASPAEPDVPSGGSAHDWRIHFRPGSSVILNGTNPLLLLAELRELGQLQITLDTAAIPPLSEIDAEHCYLAWDMVLTTAAAAEAIRDVFIFVEDESELTVERVPDQAAETQATVAAPARQSVPDRRGASGSGTASSIRVSTERLDQLVNLVGELVTVQARLSEVAARRDDPDVREISEAVDGLTAALRENSMSIRMLPLKTTFERSRRLVHDLGIELHKDVELTIEGADTELDKTVIDQLNDPLVHIIRNSMDHGIETPEARRAAGKPPTGTIHLSARHSGANVLIKISDDGRGLDVERVRTRAIEQGLIDGAARLSETEIFSFILAPGFSTAREVTSVSGRGVGMDVVRRSVEGLRGSIDIASKPGAGLTVTLRLPLTLAIIDGLLVRVGQAHFVLPLANSLECVELTRQDILESNGKHLANVRGDLVPYIRLSEYFQMESDRPDTEQIMVVETEHGHYGFVVDQVLGDHQTVIKNLGRLYRNVQVVSGATILGDGTVALILDPNRVVQNVVQNMSQNKRSPGWRARRSVDRQHPN
;
A
#
# COMPACT_ATOMS: atom_id res chain seq x y z
N MET A 1 -26.77 11.18 12.61
CA MET A 1 -26.89 9.70 12.55
C MET A 1 -26.88 9.20 11.11
N ILE A 2 -27.67 9.78 10.21
CA ILE A 2 -27.72 9.41 8.76
C ILE A 2 -26.35 9.55 8.07
N ASP A 3 -25.56 10.58 8.41
CA ASP A 3 -24.24 10.78 7.78
C ASP A 3 -23.22 9.69 8.13
N LYS A 4 -23.34 9.05 9.29
CA LYS A 4 -22.47 7.95 9.70
C LYS A 4 -22.73 6.67 8.86
N TYR A 5 -23.99 6.41 8.54
CA TYR A 5 -24.36 5.28 7.68
C TYR A 5 -23.97 5.51 6.23
N LYS A 6 -24.09 6.76 5.72
CA LYS A 6 -23.60 7.12 4.38
C LYS A 6 -22.09 6.95 4.26
N GLN A 7 -21.35 7.31 5.30
CA GLN A 7 -19.89 7.07 5.33
C GLN A 7 -19.56 5.58 5.34
N ALA A 8 -20.26 4.78 6.14
CA ALA A 8 -20.03 3.32 6.16
C ALA A 8 -20.28 2.69 4.80
N PHE A 9 -21.38 3.05 4.13
CA PHE A 9 -21.64 2.59 2.75
C PHE A 9 -20.52 3.02 1.78
N GLN A 10 -20.05 4.28 1.85
CA GLN A 10 -18.98 4.74 0.96
C GLN A 10 -17.67 3.96 1.16
N GLU A 11 -17.37 3.54 2.38
CA GLU A 11 -16.20 2.69 2.68
C GLU A 11 -16.40 1.27 2.15
N GLU A 12 -17.53 0.65 2.44
CA GLU A 12 -17.90 -0.69 1.98
C GLU A 12 -17.93 -0.76 0.44
N ALA A 13 -18.57 0.21 -0.21
CA ALA A 13 -18.63 0.27 -1.67
C ALA A 13 -17.23 0.38 -2.31
N ARG A 14 -16.27 1.06 -1.67
CA ARG A 14 -14.88 1.10 -2.16
C ARG A 14 -14.17 -0.25 -2.01
N GLU A 15 -14.42 -0.97 -0.93
CA GLU A 15 -13.88 -2.33 -0.74
C GLU A 15 -14.44 -3.28 -1.81
N LEU A 16 -15.76 -3.26 -2.03
CA LEU A 16 -16.43 -4.05 -3.06
C LEU A 16 -15.97 -3.71 -4.49
N LEU A 17 -15.71 -2.43 -4.78
CA LEU A 17 -15.15 -2.02 -6.07
C LEU A 17 -13.71 -2.52 -6.26
N THR A 18 -12.93 -2.62 -5.19
CA THR A 18 -11.59 -3.22 -5.26
C THR A 18 -11.67 -4.72 -5.51
N GLU A 19 -12.61 -5.40 -4.90
CA GLU A 19 -12.85 -6.83 -5.15
C GLU A 19 -13.37 -7.08 -6.57
N LEU A 20 -14.30 -6.26 -7.06
CA LEU A 20 -14.77 -6.30 -8.44
C LEU A 20 -13.61 -6.14 -9.43
N GLU A 21 -12.76 -5.14 -9.21
CA GLU A 21 -11.58 -4.88 -10.04
C GLU A 21 -10.64 -6.09 -10.06
N SER A 22 -10.36 -6.68 -8.90
CA SER A 22 -9.53 -7.89 -8.80
C SER A 22 -10.14 -9.07 -9.56
N ALA A 23 -11.45 -9.30 -9.37
CA ALA A 23 -12.16 -10.38 -10.07
C ALA A 23 -12.16 -10.18 -11.59
N LEU A 24 -12.34 -8.94 -12.09
CA LEU A 24 -12.32 -8.63 -13.52
C LEU A 24 -10.94 -8.87 -14.15
N LEU A 25 -9.86 -8.47 -13.46
CA LEU A 25 -8.48 -8.69 -13.94
C LEU A 25 -8.09 -10.17 -13.94
N GLU A 26 -8.60 -10.95 -12.97
CA GLU A 26 -8.46 -12.41 -12.98
C GLU A 26 -9.28 -13.06 -14.12
N LEU A 27 -10.49 -12.53 -14.37
CA LEU A 27 -11.38 -13.00 -15.42
C LEU A 27 -10.79 -12.79 -16.82
N ASP A 28 -10.02 -11.72 -17.04
CA ASP A 28 -9.34 -11.49 -18.32
C ASP A 28 -8.32 -12.61 -18.63
N GLN A 29 -7.68 -13.15 -17.60
CA GLN A 29 -6.75 -14.28 -17.74
C GLN A 29 -7.46 -15.66 -17.82
N LYS A 30 -8.63 -15.79 -17.12
CA LYS A 30 -9.38 -17.05 -17.00
C LYS A 30 -10.85 -16.82 -17.34
N ARG A 31 -11.14 -16.59 -18.63
CA ARG A 31 -12.44 -16.10 -19.13
C ARG A 31 -13.63 -17.05 -18.90
N ASP A 32 -13.37 -18.32 -18.65
CA ASP A 32 -14.40 -19.34 -18.45
C ASP A 32 -14.61 -19.72 -16.97
N ASP A 33 -13.95 -19.05 -16.03
CA ASP A 33 -14.01 -19.38 -14.61
C ASP A 33 -15.29 -18.83 -13.97
N ARG A 34 -16.23 -19.72 -13.68
CA ARG A 34 -17.54 -19.38 -13.10
C ARG A 34 -17.45 -18.81 -11.68
N GLU A 35 -16.44 -19.20 -10.91
CA GLU A 35 -16.25 -18.70 -9.55
C GLU A 35 -15.87 -17.22 -9.56
N ILE A 36 -14.96 -16.83 -10.48
CA ILE A 36 -14.56 -15.44 -10.67
C ILE A 36 -15.74 -14.59 -11.15
N VAL A 37 -16.54 -15.09 -12.11
CA VAL A 37 -17.77 -14.42 -12.55
C VAL A 37 -18.75 -14.24 -11.37
N GLY A 38 -18.88 -15.27 -10.51
CA GLY A 38 -19.70 -15.18 -9.31
C GLY A 38 -19.24 -14.14 -8.32
N ARG A 39 -17.92 -13.96 -8.14
CA ARG A 39 -17.34 -12.91 -7.28
C ARG A 39 -17.67 -11.50 -7.81
N ALA A 40 -17.46 -11.27 -9.10
CA ALA A 40 -17.79 -10.00 -9.72
C ALA A 40 -19.30 -9.68 -9.63
N PHE A 41 -20.16 -10.67 -9.89
CA PHE A 41 -21.60 -10.52 -9.74
C PHE A 41 -22.00 -10.14 -8.31
N ARG A 42 -21.49 -10.86 -7.29
CA ARG A 42 -21.80 -10.56 -5.88
C ARG A 42 -21.39 -9.13 -5.50
N ALA A 43 -20.19 -8.68 -5.90
CA ALA A 43 -19.75 -7.31 -5.62
C ALA A 43 -20.72 -6.26 -6.19
N LEU A 44 -21.15 -6.42 -7.45
CA LEU A 44 -22.11 -5.54 -8.10
C LEU A 44 -23.48 -5.57 -7.43
N HIS A 45 -23.95 -6.75 -7.08
CA HIS A 45 -25.23 -6.97 -6.39
C HIS A 45 -25.26 -6.27 -5.04
N THR A 46 -24.19 -6.40 -4.23
CA THR A 46 -24.09 -5.73 -2.93
C THR A 46 -24.02 -4.22 -3.08
N ILE A 47 -23.26 -3.69 -4.05
CA ILE A 47 -23.19 -2.24 -4.32
C ILE A 47 -24.59 -1.70 -4.69
N LYS A 48 -25.35 -2.43 -5.53
CA LYS A 48 -26.71 -2.07 -5.91
C LYS A 48 -27.63 -2.04 -4.68
N GLY A 49 -27.66 -3.13 -3.90
CA GLY A 49 -28.54 -3.29 -2.74
C GLY A 49 -28.26 -2.25 -1.66
N SER A 50 -27.01 -2.15 -1.23
CA SER A 50 -26.59 -1.17 -0.22
C SER A 50 -26.75 0.27 -0.71
N GLY A 51 -26.46 0.54 -2.00
CA GLY A 51 -26.63 1.87 -2.59
C GLY A 51 -28.07 2.37 -2.53
N ALA A 52 -29.04 1.54 -2.92
CA ALA A 52 -30.44 1.85 -2.83
C ALA A 52 -30.89 2.09 -1.36
N MET A 53 -30.40 1.25 -0.43
CA MET A 53 -30.73 1.33 0.99
C MET A 53 -30.28 2.64 1.63
N PHE A 54 -29.08 3.13 1.27
CA PHE A 54 -28.51 4.34 1.87
C PHE A 54 -28.79 5.63 1.09
N GLY A 55 -29.69 5.57 0.07
CA GLY A 55 -30.16 6.73 -0.69
C GLY A 55 -29.18 7.19 -1.79
N PHE A 56 -28.36 6.26 -2.31
CA PHE A 56 -27.47 6.47 -3.47
C PHE A 56 -28.11 5.86 -4.72
N GLU A 57 -29.34 6.32 -5.08
CA GLU A 57 -30.15 5.75 -6.16
C GLU A 57 -29.43 5.75 -7.52
N ASP A 58 -28.65 6.80 -7.82
CA ASP A 58 -27.88 6.90 -9.06
C ASP A 58 -26.83 5.80 -9.17
N ILE A 59 -26.12 5.52 -8.05
CA ILE A 59 -25.11 4.44 -7.97
C ILE A 59 -25.80 3.07 -8.08
N ALA A 60 -26.90 2.88 -7.38
CA ALA A 60 -27.66 1.63 -7.42
C ALA A 60 -28.19 1.34 -8.84
N GLY A 61 -28.76 2.36 -9.51
CA GLY A 61 -29.26 2.25 -10.88
C GLY A 61 -28.15 1.95 -11.89
N PHE A 62 -26.97 2.56 -11.71
CA PHE A 62 -25.81 2.30 -12.55
C PHE A 62 -25.26 0.87 -12.35
N ALA A 63 -25.10 0.44 -11.08
CA ALA A 63 -24.64 -0.91 -10.72
C ALA A 63 -25.61 -2.00 -11.21
N HIS A 64 -26.92 -1.74 -11.20
CA HIS A 64 -27.95 -2.69 -11.69
C HIS A 64 -27.74 -3.05 -13.15
N ASN A 65 -27.36 -2.10 -14.03
CA ASN A 65 -27.11 -2.42 -15.45
C ASN A 65 -25.92 -3.36 -15.63
N LEU A 66 -24.86 -3.19 -14.81
CA LEU A 66 -23.69 -4.05 -14.81
C LEU A 66 -24.00 -5.43 -14.28
N GLU A 67 -24.73 -5.51 -13.15
CA GLU A 67 -25.19 -6.75 -12.57
C GLU A 67 -25.98 -7.60 -13.57
N THR A 68 -26.87 -6.96 -14.33
CA THR A 68 -27.65 -7.64 -15.39
C THR A 68 -26.75 -8.24 -16.46
N ALA A 69 -25.67 -7.55 -16.87
CA ALA A 69 -24.70 -8.09 -17.82
C ALA A 69 -23.95 -9.30 -17.24
N PHE A 70 -23.58 -9.24 -15.96
CA PHE A 70 -22.91 -10.34 -15.28
C PHE A 70 -23.84 -11.52 -14.97
N ASP A 71 -25.13 -11.29 -14.81
CA ASP A 71 -26.12 -12.37 -14.75
C ASP A 71 -26.23 -13.14 -16.09
N LEU A 72 -26.23 -12.43 -17.22
CA LEU A 72 -26.16 -13.04 -18.55
C LEU A 72 -24.87 -13.84 -18.74
N LEU A 73 -23.75 -13.34 -18.24
CA LEU A 73 -22.46 -14.00 -18.28
C LEU A 73 -22.48 -15.29 -17.42
N ARG A 74 -22.97 -15.21 -16.18
CA ARG A 74 -23.12 -16.34 -15.25
C ARG A 74 -23.97 -17.46 -15.83
N ASN A 75 -25.06 -17.09 -16.53
CA ASN A 75 -25.99 -18.02 -17.17
C ASN A 75 -25.50 -18.53 -18.54
N GLY A 76 -24.28 -18.19 -18.97
CA GLY A 76 -23.69 -18.64 -20.23
C GLY A 76 -24.37 -18.07 -21.48
N ARG A 77 -25.14 -16.97 -21.34
CA ARG A 77 -25.80 -16.26 -22.47
C ARG A 77 -24.92 -15.15 -23.07
N LEU A 78 -23.88 -14.75 -22.34
CA LEU A 78 -22.88 -13.79 -22.77
C LEU A 78 -21.50 -14.41 -22.57
N ALA A 79 -20.50 -14.05 -23.39
CA ALA A 79 -19.12 -14.47 -23.21
C ALA A 79 -18.31 -13.38 -22.50
N ALA A 80 -17.33 -13.77 -21.67
CA ALA A 80 -16.39 -12.84 -21.05
C ALA A 80 -15.38 -12.32 -22.10
N THR A 81 -15.77 -11.29 -22.83
CA THR A 81 -14.90 -10.64 -23.82
C THR A 81 -14.02 -9.58 -23.15
N ALA A 82 -12.84 -9.28 -23.73
CA ALA A 82 -11.99 -8.19 -23.27
C ALA A 82 -12.74 -6.83 -23.24
N ASP A 83 -13.62 -6.60 -24.23
CA ASP A 83 -14.41 -5.37 -24.29
C ASP A 83 -15.38 -5.25 -23.12
N LEU A 84 -16.06 -6.35 -22.73
CA LEU A 84 -16.94 -6.35 -21.56
C LEU A 84 -16.16 -6.11 -20.27
N ILE A 85 -15.00 -6.74 -20.12
CA ILE A 85 -14.14 -6.58 -18.93
C ILE A 85 -13.67 -5.13 -18.83
N ASN A 86 -13.13 -4.56 -19.91
CA ASN A 86 -12.66 -3.19 -19.95
C ASN A 86 -13.78 -2.19 -19.68
N LEU A 87 -14.95 -2.41 -20.25
CA LEU A 87 -16.12 -1.57 -20.02
C LEU A 87 -16.57 -1.62 -18.56
N THR A 88 -16.52 -2.80 -17.94
CA THR A 88 -16.89 -2.97 -16.52
C THR A 88 -15.85 -2.33 -15.59
N LEU A 89 -14.56 -2.40 -15.92
CA LEU A 89 -13.51 -1.67 -15.19
C LEU A 89 -13.74 -0.15 -15.27
N ALA A 90 -14.05 0.38 -16.47
CA ALA A 90 -14.38 1.79 -16.64
C ALA A 90 -15.65 2.20 -15.87
N ALA A 91 -16.63 1.29 -15.77
CA ALA A 91 -17.84 1.49 -14.99
C ALA A 91 -17.56 1.51 -13.49
N GLY A 92 -16.65 0.66 -13.00
CA GLY A 92 -16.16 0.69 -11.61
C GLY A 92 -15.53 2.04 -11.25
N ASP A 93 -14.72 2.61 -12.16
CA ASP A 93 -14.16 3.96 -11.97
C ASP A 93 -15.24 5.05 -11.95
N GLN A 94 -16.27 4.89 -12.75
CA GLN A 94 -17.39 5.81 -12.76
C GLN A 94 -18.17 5.77 -11.44
N ILE A 95 -18.40 4.57 -10.85
CA ILE A 95 -19.00 4.42 -9.52
C ILE A 95 -18.10 5.06 -8.45
N LYS A 96 -16.76 4.88 -8.51
CA LYS A 96 -15.81 5.58 -7.62
C LYS A 96 -15.98 7.09 -7.70
N SER A 97 -16.10 7.65 -8.90
CA SER A 97 -16.32 9.08 -9.12
C SER A 97 -17.65 9.56 -8.54
N MET A 98 -18.73 8.77 -8.67
CA MET A 98 -20.03 9.06 -8.07
C MET A 98 -19.97 9.06 -6.53
N LEU A 99 -19.23 8.13 -5.92
CA LEU A 99 -18.98 8.09 -4.48
C LEU A 99 -18.19 9.32 -4.02
N ASP A 100 -17.20 9.77 -4.79
CA ASP A 100 -16.42 10.96 -4.46
C ASP A 100 -17.22 12.27 -4.59
N GLU A 101 -18.09 12.38 -5.61
CA GLU A 101 -19.02 13.50 -5.72
C GLU A 101 -19.97 13.56 -4.52
N SER A 102 -20.53 12.42 -4.12
CA SER A 102 -21.40 12.33 -2.95
C SER A 102 -20.71 12.72 -1.64
N ALA A 103 -19.37 12.59 -1.59
CA ALA A 103 -18.51 13.03 -0.48
C ALA A 103 -18.02 14.48 -0.63
N GLY A 104 -18.45 15.22 -1.67
CA GLY A 104 -18.01 16.59 -1.96
C GLY A 104 -16.56 16.71 -2.46
N ARG A 105 -15.97 15.63 -3.00
CA ARG A 105 -14.56 15.55 -3.41
C ARG A 105 -14.35 15.61 -4.93
N GLY A 106 -15.38 15.88 -5.73
CA GLY A 106 -15.28 15.95 -7.18
C GLY A 106 -16.60 16.23 -7.84
N ALA A 107 -16.63 16.24 -9.17
CA ALA A 107 -17.83 16.28 -9.99
C ALA A 107 -17.83 15.10 -10.96
N VAL A 108 -18.98 14.45 -11.12
CA VAL A 108 -19.14 13.30 -12.02
C VAL A 108 -19.34 13.76 -13.46
N ASP A 109 -18.65 13.14 -14.38
CA ASP A 109 -18.91 13.27 -15.81
C ASP A 109 -20.11 12.38 -16.20
N GLN A 110 -21.28 13.00 -16.27
CA GLN A 110 -22.52 12.31 -16.66
C GLN A 110 -22.50 11.84 -18.13
N SER A 111 -21.72 12.48 -18.99
CA SER A 111 -21.58 12.06 -20.39
C SER A 111 -20.88 10.71 -20.48
N ARG A 112 -19.89 10.48 -19.61
CA ARG A 112 -19.18 9.20 -19.49
C ARG A 112 -20.10 8.09 -18.96
N SER A 113 -20.93 8.39 -17.96
CA SER A 113 -21.95 7.42 -17.47
C SER A 113 -22.88 6.98 -18.59
N ALA A 114 -23.38 7.92 -19.41
CA ALA A 114 -24.26 7.62 -20.51
C ALA A 114 -23.58 6.80 -21.62
N SER A 115 -22.30 7.08 -21.93
CA SER A 115 -21.50 6.33 -22.91
C SER A 115 -21.31 4.88 -22.46
N ILE A 116 -20.88 4.67 -21.23
CA ILE A 116 -20.68 3.32 -20.65
C ILE A 116 -21.97 2.50 -20.72
N LEU A 117 -23.10 3.07 -20.33
CA LEU A 117 -24.39 2.37 -20.38
C LEU A 117 -24.84 2.07 -21.82
N ALA A 118 -24.55 2.97 -22.77
CA ALA A 118 -24.86 2.73 -24.19
C ALA A 118 -24.02 1.58 -24.76
N GLU A 119 -22.73 1.56 -24.50
CA GLU A 119 -21.82 0.48 -24.91
C GLU A 119 -22.19 -0.87 -24.26
N LEU A 120 -22.56 -0.85 -22.97
CA LEU A 120 -23.01 -2.06 -22.27
C LEU A 120 -24.27 -2.64 -22.91
N ARG A 121 -25.24 -1.81 -23.24
CA ARG A 121 -26.47 -2.25 -23.96
C ARG A 121 -26.16 -2.85 -25.33
N GLN A 122 -25.21 -2.27 -26.04
CA GLN A 122 -24.77 -2.79 -27.35
C GLN A 122 -24.12 -4.18 -27.19
N LEU A 123 -23.26 -4.37 -26.18
CA LEU A 123 -22.59 -5.64 -25.92
C LEU A 123 -23.54 -6.73 -25.40
N THR A 124 -24.56 -6.35 -24.63
CA THR A 124 -25.56 -7.30 -24.07
C THR A 124 -26.73 -7.58 -25.00
N GLY A 125 -26.84 -6.87 -26.12
CA GLY A 125 -27.96 -7.02 -27.06
C GLY A 125 -29.33 -6.51 -26.54
N MET A 126 -29.29 -5.70 -25.46
CA MET A 126 -30.49 -5.06 -24.90
C MET A 126 -30.84 -3.81 -25.72
N GLU A 127 -31.53 -3.98 -26.84
CA GLU A 127 -32.13 -2.87 -27.57
C GLU A 127 -33.30 -2.26 -26.76
N ASP A 128 -33.37 -0.92 -26.77
CA ASP A 128 -34.40 -0.13 -26.11
C ASP A 128 -35.84 -0.59 -26.49
N SER A 129 -36.48 -1.32 -25.59
CA SER A 129 -37.95 -1.49 -25.61
C SER A 129 -38.70 -0.23 -25.17
N ARG A 130 -38.05 0.94 -25.15
CA ARG A 130 -38.64 2.25 -24.82
C ARG A 130 -38.59 3.24 -25.98
N ARG A 131 -39.26 2.91 -27.06
CA ARG A 131 -39.77 3.95 -28.02
C ARG A 131 -41.28 3.86 -28.08
N GLY A 132 -41.89 4.81 -27.40
CA GLY A 132 -43.28 5.20 -27.65
C GLY A 132 -44.31 4.65 -26.68
N THR A 133 -44.62 5.45 -25.66
CA THR A 133 -45.99 5.83 -25.34
C THR A 133 -46.02 6.87 -24.19
N GLU A 134 -46.86 7.87 -24.37
CA GLU A 134 -47.20 8.96 -23.43
C GLU A 134 -47.73 8.43 -22.06
N PRO A 135 -47.72 9.27 -21.00
CA PRO A 135 -48.07 8.82 -19.66
C PRO A 135 -49.57 8.54 -19.52
N ALA A 136 -49.95 7.29 -19.36
CA ALA A 136 -51.26 6.89 -18.95
C ALA A 136 -51.21 6.34 -17.51
N SER A 137 -52.17 6.78 -16.73
CA SER A 137 -52.59 6.44 -15.36
C SER A 137 -52.24 5.05 -14.83
N PRO A 138 -52.07 4.88 -13.51
CA PRO A 138 -51.55 3.63 -12.92
C PRO A 138 -52.52 2.47 -13.14
N ALA A 139 -52.08 1.51 -13.92
CA ALA A 139 -52.72 0.21 -14.05
C ALA A 139 -51.87 -0.86 -13.32
N GLU A 140 -52.52 -1.76 -12.68
CA GLU A 140 -52.02 -2.87 -11.89
C GLU A 140 -50.93 -3.67 -12.62
N PRO A 141 -49.99 -4.29 -11.88
CA PRO A 141 -48.87 -5.04 -12.49
C PRO A 141 -49.34 -6.26 -13.26
N ASP A 142 -49.08 -6.26 -14.58
CA ASP A 142 -49.30 -7.40 -15.46
C ASP A 142 -48.29 -8.51 -15.14
N VAL A 143 -48.79 -9.60 -14.62
CA VAL A 143 -48.07 -10.85 -14.35
C VAL A 143 -47.73 -11.51 -15.68
N PRO A 144 -46.48 -11.89 -15.98
CA PRO A 144 -46.18 -12.66 -17.19
C PRO A 144 -46.77 -14.06 -17.06
N SER A 145 -47.78 -14.29 -17.88
CA SER A 145 -48.49 -15.59 -18.02
C SER A 145 -47.60 -16.61 -18.74
N GLY A 146 -47.06 -17.58 -18.02
CA GLY A 146 -46.35 -18.67 -18.69
C GLY A 146 -45.70 -19.74 -17.80
N GLY A 147 -45.77 -19.66 -16.47
CA GLY A 147 -45.35 -20.74 -15.56
C GLY A 147 -46.44 -20.98 -14.51
N SER A 148 -46.78 -22.22 -14.19
CA SER A 148 -47.65 -22.50 -13.06
C SER A 148 -47.00 -21.98 -11.77
N ALA A 149 -47.63 -20.97 -11.12
CA ALA A 149 -47.19 -20.50 -9.82
C ALA A 149 -47.29 -21.67 -8.82
N HIS A 150 -46.26 -21.83 -8.03
CA HIS A 150 -46.14 -22.84 -7.00
C HIS A 150 -46.00 -22.19 -5.64
N ASP A 151 -46.51 -22.81 -4.62
CA ASP A 151 -46.35 -22.39 -3.25
C ASP A 151 -45.06 -22.96 -2.66
N TRP A 152 -44.23 -22.11 -2.14
CA TRP A 152 -43.00 -22.42 -1.43
C TRP A 152 -43.14 -22.09 0.04
N ARG A 153 -42.88 -23.06 0.91
CA ARG A 153 -42.77 -22.81 2.36
C ARG A 153 -41.33 -22.49 2.69
N ILE A 154 -41.11 -21.32 3.31
CA ILE A 154 -39.81 -20.83 3.69
C ILE A 154 -39.81 -20.65 5.19
N HIS A 155 -38.92 -21.34 5.90
CA HIS A 155 -38.64 -21.10 7.31
C HIS A 155 -37.29 -20.39 7.40
N PHE A 156 -37.26 -19.24 8.04
CA PHE A 156 -36.06 -18.44 8.18
C PHE A 156 -35.90 -17.97 9.63
N ARG A 157 -34.78 -18.41 10.27
CA ARG A 157 -34.35 -17.98 11.59
C ARG A 157 -32.94 -17.43 11.46
N PRO A 158 -32.75 -16.10 11.46
CA PRO A 158 -31.42 -15.49 11.42
C PRO A 158 -30.60 -15.88 12.64
N GLY A 159 -29.28 -15.95 12.47
CA GLY A 159 -28.34 -16.05 13.60
C GLY A 159 -28.47 -14.82 14.53
N SER A 160 -28.13 -15.01 15.80
CA SER A 160 -28.23 -13.94 16.81
C SER A 160 -27.42 -12.69 16.43
N SER A 161 -26.34 -12.83 15.68
CA SER A 161 -25.41 -11.76 15.24
C SER A 161 -25.82 -11.04 13.96
N VAL A 162 -26.94 -11.42 13.30
CA VAL A 162 -27.33 -10.88 11.98
C VAL A 162 -27.47 -9.34 11.97
N ILE A 163 -27.94 -8.75 13.05
CA ILE A 163 -28.09 -7.29 13.21
C ILE A 163 -26.72 -6.64 13.42
N LEU A 164 -25.82 -7.26 14.18
CA LEU A 164 -24.44 -6.81 14.40
C LEU A 164 -23.65 -6.79 13.09
N ASN A 165 -23.88 -7.77 12.21
CA ASN A 165 -23.24 -7.86 10.90
C ASN A 165 -23.84 -6.89 9.87
N GLY A 166 -24.77 -6.00 10.29
CA GLY A 166 -25.38 -4.95 9.45
C GLY A 166 -26.49 -5.43 8.54
N THR A 167 -26.88 -6.71 8.60
CA THR A 167 -27.96 -7.23 7.77
C THR A 167 -29.31 -6.95 8.42
N ASN A 168 -30.20 -6.29 7.67
CA ASN A 168 -31.58 -6.07 8.11
C ASN A 168 -32.50 -7.18 7.53
N PRO A 169 -33.01 -8.12 8.35
CA PRO A 169 -33.85 -9.21 7.87
C PRO A 169 -35.12 -8.76 7.15
N LEU A 170 -35.63 -7.55 7.45
CA LEU A 170 -36.82 -7.01 6.79
C LEU A 170 -36.61 -6.70 5.30
N LEU A 171 -35.37 -6.47 4.87
CA LEU A 171 -35.07 -6.24 3.47
C LEU A 171 -35.16 -7.54 2.67
N LEU A 172 -34.72 -8.66 3.24
CA LEU A 172 -34.88 -9.98 2.62
C LEU A 172 -36.37 -10.31 2.39
N LEU A 173 -37.23 -9.90 3.34
CA LEU A 173 -38.68 -10.05 3.19
C LEU A 173 -39.26 -9.14 2.08
N ALA A 174 -38.66 -7.95 1.87
CA ALA A 174 -39.05 -7.08 0.76
C ALA A 174 -38.65 -7.67 -0.60
N GLU A 175 -37.43 -8.23 -0.73
CA GLU A 175 -37.01 -8.92 -1.94
C GLU A 175 -37.85 -10.16 -2.28
N LEU A 176 -38.23 -10.96 -1.27
CA LEU A 176 -39.16 -12.07 -1.49
C LEU A 176 -40.53 -11.63 -2.03
N ARG A 177 -41.00 -10.41 -1.64
CA ARG A 177 -42.25 -9.84 -2.16
C ARG A 177 -42.14 -9.44 -3.63
N GLU A 178 -40.96 -9.12 -4.12
CA GLU A 178 -40.74 -8.84 -5.54
C GLU A 178 -40.79 -10.10 -6.39
N LEU A 179 -40.51 -11.28 -5.80
CA LEU A 179 -40.57 -12.55 -6.47
C LEU A 179 -42.00 -13.13 -6.58
N GLY A 180 -42.97 -12.66 -5.75
CA GLY A 180 -44.32 -13.17 -5.76
C GLY A 180 -45.18 -12.74 -4.56
N GLN A 181 -46.35 -13.37 -4.41
CA GLN A 181 -47.22 -13.12 -3.26
C GLN A 181 -46.68 -13.82 -2.02
N LEU A 182 -46.30 -13.01 -1.00
CA LEU A 182 -45.68 -13.49 0.23
C LEU A 182 -46.65 -13.38 1.41
N GLN A 183 -46.92 -14.47 2.07
CA GLN A 183 -47.61 -14.53 3.36
C GLN A 183 -46.59 -14.80 4.46
N ILE A 184 -46.61 -13.99 5.53
CA ILE A 184 -45.58 -14.03 6.59
C ILE A 184 -46.27 -14.29 7.93
N THR A 185 -45.77 -15.27 8.66
CA THR A 185 -46.11 -15.55 10.05
C THR A 185 -44.84 -15.35 10.89
N LEU A 186 -44.94 -14.49 11.91
CA LEU A 186 -43.83 -14.18 12.79
C LEU A 186 -43.82 -15.13 13.99
N ASP A 187 -42.69 -15.80 14.23
CA ASP A 187 -42.44 -16.53 15.48
C ASP A 187 -41.67 -15.64 16.46
N THR A 188 -42.31 -15.40 17.61
CA THR A 188 -41.78 -14.55 18.70
C THR A 188 -41.46 -15.34 19.96
N ALA A 189 -41.51 -16.67 19.91
CA ALA A 189 -41.34 -17.53 21.08
C ALA A 189 -39.94 -17.44 21.71
N ALA A 190 -38.94 -17.00 20.97
CA ALA A 190 -37.57 -16.85 21.44
C ALA A 190 -37.26 -15.50 22.09
N ILE A 191 -38.22 -14.57 22.15
CA ILE A 191 -38.03 -13.24 22.76
C ILE A 191 -37.94 -13.38 24.29
N PRO A 192 -36.78 -13.03 24.92
CA PRO A 192 -36.65 -13.08 26.37
C PRO A 192 -37.44 -11.98 27.07
N PRO A 193 -37.58 -12.01 28.41
CA PRO A 193 -38.14 -10.91 29.18
C PRO A 193 -37.37 -9.60 28.95
N LEU A 194 -38.05 -8.48 29.06
CA LEU A 194 -37.50 -7.14 28.75
C LEU A 194 -36.20 -6.82 29.49
N SER A 195 -35.99 -7.41 30.67
CA SER A 195 -34.75 -7.26 31.46
C SER A 195 -33.53 -8.03 30.92
N GLU A 196 -33.74 -8.94 29.98
CA GLU A 196 -32.73 -9.82 29.40
C GLU A 196 -32.58 -9.62 27.89
N ILE A 197 -33.34 -8.67 27.29
CA ILE A 197 -33.23 -8.34 25.88
C ILE A 197 -31.91 -7.61 25.62
N ASP A 198 -31.12 -8.17 24.71
CA ASP A 198 -30.00 -7.51 24.07
C ASP A 198 -30.45 -6.91 22.75
N ALA A 199 -30.32 -5.58 22.60
CA ALA A 199 -30.74 -4.85 21.41
C ALA A 199 -29.94 -5.18 20.14
N GLU A 200 -28.78 -5.82 20.31
CA GLU A 200 -27.88 -6.24 19.21
C GLU A 200 -28.17 -7.64 18.73
N HIS A 201 -29.08 -8.39 19.40
CA HIS A 201 -29.45 -9.76 19.01
C HIS A 201 -30.81 -9.82 18.30
N CYS A 202 -30.91 -10.67 17.27
CA CYS A 202 -32.18 -10.99 16.61
C CYS A 202 -32.83 -12.23 17.27
N TYR A 203 -34.04 -12.05 17.81
CA TYR A 203 -34.82 -13.09 18.47
C TYR A 203 -36.02 -13.57 17.63
N LEU A 204 -36.18 -13.03 16.41
CA LEU A 204 -37.32 -13.28 15.56
C LEU A 204 -37.04 -14.42 14.57
N ALA A 205 -38.05 -15.23 14.29
CA ALA A 205 -38.04 -16.16 13.17
C ALA A 205 -39.30 -15.97 12.32
N TRP A 206 -39.21 -16.31 11.05
CA TRP A 206 -40.27 -16.12 10.07
C TRP A 206 -40.64 -17.45 9.40
N ASP A 207 -41.92 -17.79 9.46
CA ASP A 207 -42.54 -18.82 8.64
C ASP A 207 -43.31 -18.15 7.50
N MET A 208 -42.97 -18.48 6.28
CA MET A 208 -43.46 -17.77 5.10
C MET A 208 -43.99 -18.76 4.05
N VAL A 209 -45.01 -18.31 3.32
CA VAL A 209 -45.47 -18.98 2.13
C VAL A 209 -45.36 -18.01 0.95
N LEU A 210 -44.56 -18.37 -0.02
CA LEU A 210 -44.35 -17.57 -1.24
C LEU A 210 -44.98 -18.28 -2.43
N THR A 211 -45.98 -17.65 -3.05
CA THR A 211 -46.59 -18.10 -4.29
C THR A 211 -45.88 -17.42 -5.46
N THR A 212 -45.04 -18.16 -6.20
CA THR A 212 -44.24 -17.64 -7.30
C THR A 212 -44.01 -18.65 -8.41
N ALA A 213 -43.68 -18.12 -9.60
CA ALA A 213 -43.19 -18.94 -10.72
C ALA A 213 -41.66 -19.13 -10.70
N ALA A 214 -40.96 -18.50 -9.74
CA ALA A 214 -39.52 -18.59 -9.58
C ALA A 214 -39.06 -19.98 -9.10
N ALA A 215 -37.84 -20.38 -9.48
CA ALA A 215 -37.22 -21.60 -9.03
C ALA A 215 -36.72 -21.51 -7.58
N ALA A 216 -36.52 -22.65 -6.90
CA ALA A 216 -35.98 -22.70 -5.53
C ALA A 216 -34.63 -21.95 -5.37
N GLU A 217 -33.82 -21.96 -6.41
CA GLU A 217 -32.52 -21.29 -6.44
C GLU A 217 -32.66 -19.76 -6.33
N ALA A 218 -33.61 -19.17 -7.05
CA ALA A 218 -33.88 -17.73 -6.96
C ALA A 218 -34.41 -17.31 -5.59
N ILE A 219 -35.11 -18.20 -4.87
CA ILE A 219 -35.56 -17.95 -3.49
C ILE A 219 -34.39 -18.05 -2.52
N ARG A 220 -33.49 -19.00 -2.72
CA ARG A 220 -32.27 -19.16 -1.89
C ARG A 220 -31.28 -18.00 -2.11
N ASP A 221 -31.16 -17.49 -3.34
CA ASP A 221 -30.31 -16.37 -3.67
C ASP A 221 -30.62 -15.12 -2.82
N VAL A 222 -31.87 -14.92 -2.42
CA VAL A 222 -32.27 -13.82 -1.49
C VAL A 222 -31.60 -13.97 -0.13
N PHE A 223 -31.34 -15.20 0.33
CA PHE A 223 -30.77 -15.48 1.65
C PHE A 223 -29.27 -15.78 1.62
N ILE A 224 -28.60 -15.66 0.48
CA ILE A 224 -27.20 -16.07 0.26
C ILE A 224 -26.21 -15.44 1.26
N PHE A 225 -26.51 -14.23 1.75
CA PHE A 225 -25.65 -13.52 2.71
C PHE A 225 -25.86 -13.91 4.17
N VAL A 226 -26.92 -14.68 4.44
CA VAL A 226 -27.28 -15.08 5.81
C VAL A 226 -27.40 -16.59 5.94
N GLU A 227 -27.27 -17.35 4.85
CA GLU A 227 -27.47 -18.81 4.82
C GLU A 227 -26.50 -19.54 5.75
N ASP A 228 -25.22 -19.11 5.81
CA ASP A 228 -24.19 -19.75 6.64
C ASP A 228 -24.38 -19.55 8.15
N GLU A 229 -25.04 -18.45 8.56
CA GLU A 229 -25.28 -18.10 9.98
C GLU A 229 -26.73 -18.25 10.42
N SER A 230 -27.61 -18.74 9.52
CA SER A 230 -29.06 -18.80 9.75
C SER A 230 -29.63 -20.19 9.50
N GLU A 231 -30.73 -20.52 10.15
CA GLU A 231 -31.50 -21.71 9.83
C GLU A 231 -32.49 -21.35 8.70
N LEU A 232 -32.19 -21.80 7.45
CA LEU A 232 -33.04 -21.60 6.28
C LEU A 232 -33.54 -22.94 5.74
N THR A 233 -34.86 -23.04 5.60
CA THR A 233 -35.50 -24.19 4.93
C THR A 233 -36.42 -23.68 3.83
N VAL A 234 -36.23 -24.13 2.59
CA VAL A 234 -37.06 -23.80 1.43
C VAL A 234 -37.63 -25.08 0.87
N GLU A 235 -38.92 -25.29 1.03
CA GLU A 235 -39.62 -26.52 0.61
C GLU A 235 -40.80 -26.19 -0.31
N ARG A 236 -40.97 -26.94 -1.37
CA ARG A 236 -42.13 -26.79 -2.24
C ARG A 236 -43.36 -27.43 -1.57
N VAL A 237 -44.43 -26.67 -1.46
CA VAL A 237 -45.72 -27.22 -0.99
C VAL A 237 -46.34 -28.07 -2.13
N PRO A 238 -46.53 -29.36 -1.93
CA PRO A 238 -47.22 -30.17 -2.94
C PRO A 238 -48.66 -29.72 -3.09
N ASP A 239 -49.14 -29.61 -4.34
CA ASP A 239 -50.55 -29.33 -4.65
C ASP A 239 -51.42 -30.40 -4.01
N GLN A 240 -52.02 -30.11 -2.87
CA GLN A 240 -52.98 -30.99 -2.22
C GLN A 240 -54.37 -30.78 -2.82
N ALA A 241 -54.73 -31.71 -3.72
CA ALA A 241 -56.10 -32.19 -3.78
C ALA A 241 -56.13 -33.57 -3.08
N ALA A 242 -56.92 -33.63 -1.99
CA ALA A 242 -57.45 -34.82 -1.31
C ALA A 242 -56.65 -35.48 -0.16
N GLU A 243 -57.32 -35.45 0.97
CA GLU A 243 -57.50 -36.45 2.03
C GLU A 243 -56.48 -36.62 3.16
N THR A 244 -56.85 -36.01 4.28
CA THR A 244 -57.20 -36.55 5.64
C THR A 244 -56.55 -37.88 6.08
N GLN A 245 -55.89 -37.82 7.20
CA GLN A 245 -55.94 -38.58 8.45
C GLN A 245 -54.59 -38.92 9.07
N ALA A 246 -54.48 -38.42 10.25
CA ALA A 246 -53.74 -38.78 11.45
C ALA A 246 -52.97 -40.12 11.44
N THR A 247 -51.75 -40.07 11.95
CA THR A 247 -51.39 -40.97 13.07
C THR A 247 -50.18 -40.40 13.85
N VAL A 248 -50.39 -40.33 15.17
CA VAL A 248 -49.41 -40.06 16.23
C VAL A 248 -48.43 -41.22 16.33
N ALA A 249 -47.16 -40.98 16.39
CA ALA A 249 -46.22 -41.89 17.02
C ALA A 249 -45.00 -41.11 17.55
N ALA A 250 -44.78 -41.33 18.82
CA ALA A 250 -43.72 -40.71 19.69
C ALA A 250 -42.38 -41.45 19.55
N PRO A 251 -41.37 -41.13 20.33
CA PRO A 251 -40.06 -40.65 19.91
C PRO A 251 -38.99 -41.78 19.99
N ALA A 252 -37.97 -41.71 19.17
CA ALA A 252 -36.80 -42.57 19.26
C ALA A 252 -35.48 -41.76 19.37
N ARG A 253 -34.99 -41.87 20.54
CA ARG A 253 -33.59 -41.95 21.05
C ARG A 253 -32.44 -41.37 20.20
N GLN A 254 -31.80 -40.46 20.88
CA GLN A 254 -30.42 -40.00 20.79
C GLN A 254 -29.41 -41.08 20.32
N SER A 255 -28.61 -40.74 19.35
CA SER A 255 -27.27 -41.26 19.17
C SER A 255 -26.31 -40.11 19.02
N VAL A 256 -25.38 -40.09 19.97
CA VAL A 256 -24.24 -39.19 20.04
C VAL A 256 -23.22 -39.59 18.96
N PRO A 257 -22.73 -38.71 18.11
CA PRO A 257 -21.50 -38.96 17.38
C PRO A 257 -20.33 -38.22 17.99
N ASP A 258 -19.29 -38.97 18.03
CA ASP A 258 -17.94 -38.77 18.48
C ASP A 258 -17.29 -37.46 17.98
N ARG A 259 -16.70 -36.74 18.91
CA ARG A 259 -15.82 -35.59 18.65
C ARG A 259 -14.50 -36.12 18.09
N ARG A 260 -14.23 -35.90 16.82
CA ARG A 260 -12.83 -35.80 16.32
C ARG A 260 -12.72 -34.75 15.24
N GLY A 261 -12.05 -33.67 15.55
CA GLY A 261 -11.13 -32.95 14.66
C GLY A 261 -11.74 -32.10 13.57
N ALA A 262 -12.26 -30.92 13.91
CA ALA A 262 -12.26 -29.80 12.99
C ALA A 262 -11.31 -28.75 13.57
N SER A 263 -10.19 -28.59 12.91
CA SER A 263 -9.30 -27.43 13.11
C SER A 263 -10.10 -26.18 12.72
N GLY A 264 -10.49 -25.42 13.74
CA GLY A 264 -11.18 -24.16 13.56
C GLY A 264 -10.25 -23.16 12.83
N SER A 265 -10.65 -22.74 11.66
CA SER A 265 -10.23 -21.44 11.15
C SER A 265 -10.84 -20.39 12.08
N GLY A 266 -10.04 -19.87 12.97
CA GLY A 266 -10.42 -18.76 13.84
C GLY A 266 -10.81 -17.59 12.93
N THR A 267 -12.07 -17.20 12.96
CA THR A 267 -12.50 -15.88 12.47
C THR A 267 -11.76 -14.84 13.28
N ALA A 268 -10.74 -14.24 12.68
CA ALA A 268 -10.02 -13.14 13.28
C ALA A 268 -11.03 -12.00 13.45
N SER A 269 -11.40 -11.72 14.71
CA SER A 269 -12.21 -10.54 15.04
C SER A 269 -11.38 -9.31 14.73
N SER A 270 -11.70 -8.57 13.66
CA SER A 270 -11.03 -7.32 13.30
C SER A 270 -11.70 -6.15 14.03
N ILE A 271 -10.86 -5.24 14.57
CA ILE A 271 -11.31 -3.98 15.17
C ILE A 271 -10.83 -2.84 14.26
N ARG A 272 -11.74 -2.01 13.78
CA ARG A 272 -11.37 -0.81 13.03
C ARG A 272 -10.87 0.28 13.98
N VAL A 273 -9.64 0.71 13.80
CA VAL A 273 -9.00 1.80 14.56
C VAL A 273 -8.65 2.92 13.59
N SER A 274 -8.98 4.17 13.94
CA SER A 274 -8.59 5.31 13.11
C SER A 274 -7.08 5.47 13.04
N THR A 275 -6.57 5.84 11.88
CA THR A 275 -5.12 6.02 11.61
C THR A 275 -4.50 7.04 12.58
N GLU A 276 -5.24 8.11 12.92
CA GLU A 276 -4.77 9.14 13.84
C GLU A 276 -4.50 8.60 15.26
N ARG A 277 -5.30 7.62 15.71
CA ARG A 277 -5.08 6.97 17.01
C ARG A 277 -3.85 6.07 16.99
N LEU A 278 -3.61 5.37 15.87
CA LEU A 278 -2.39 4.57 15.71
C LEU A 278 -1.15 5.47 15.65
N ASP A 279 -1.21 6.60 14.94
CA ASP A 279 -0.12 7.58 14.90
C ASP A 279 0.17 8.16 16.28
N GLN A 280 -0.86 8.46 17.07
CA GLN A 280 -0.71 8.91 18.45
C GLN A 280 -0.05 7.83 19.33
N LEU A 281 -0.43 6.56 19.17
CA LEU A 281 0.18 5.45 19.91
C LEU A 281 1.67 5.33 19.59
N VAL A 282 2.05 5.37 18.32
CA VAL A 282 3.45 5.32 17.88
C VAL A 282 4.25 6.51 18.43
N ASN A 283 3.66 7.71 18.45
CA ASN A 283 4.30 8.89 19.04
C ASN A 283 4.52 8.72 20.55
N LEU A 284 3.54 8.20 21.30
CA LEU A 284 3.68 7.93 22.74
C LEU A 284 4.75 6.87 23.03
N VAL A 285 4.82 5.83 22.20
CA VAL A 285 5.89 4.82 22.30
C VAL A 285 7.25 5.48 22.05
N GLY A 286 7.36 6.38 21.09
CA GLY A 286 8.58 7.16 20.83
C GLY A 286 9.00 8.05 22.01
N GLU A 287 8.03 8.66 22.71
CA GLU A 287 8.30 9.40 23.96
C GLU A 287 8.76 8.47 25.07
N LEU A 288 8.14 7.28 25.20
CA LEU A 288 8.54 6.28 26.18
C LEU A 288 9.98 5.80 25.97
N VAL A 289 10.40 5.56 24.72
CA VAL A 289 11.80 5.23 24.38
C VAL A 289 12.76 6.34 24.84
N THR A 290 12.38 7.60 24.69
CA THR A 290 13.18 8.73 25.14
C THR A 290 13.33 8.77 26.68
N VAL A 291 12.21 8.52 27.39
CA VAL A 291 12.23 8.46 28.87
C VAL A 291 13.02 7.26 29.37
N GLN A 292 12.93 6.12 28.69
CA GLN A 292 13.69 4.91 28.98
C GLN A 292 15.20 5.16 28.79
N ALA A 293 15.62 5.79 27.69
CA ALA A 293 17.02 6.14 27.46
C ALA A 293 17.58 7.02 28.60
N ARG A 294 16.77 7.99 29.07
CA ARG A 294 17.11 8.81 30.23
C ARG A 294 17.25 8.00 31.53
N LEU A 295 16.36 7.02 31.75
CA LEU A 295 16.44 6.14 32.91
C LEU A 295 17.72 5.31 32.86
N SER A 296 18.08 4.76 31.71
CA SER A 296 19.33 4.01 31.51
C SER A 296 20.58 4.87 31.78
N GLU A 297 20.57 6.12 31.33
CA GLU A 297 21.66 7.06 31.60
C GLU A 297 21.80 7.36 33.13
N VAL A 298 20.67 7.56 33.81
CA VAL A 298 20.68 7.78 35.28
C VAL A 298 21.13 6.52 36.01
N ALA A 299 20.70 5.34 35.56
CA ALA A 299 21.11 4.04 36.11
C ALA A 299 22.63 3.80 35.94
N ALA A 300 23.19 4.17 34.79
CA ALA A 300 24.61 4.05 34.51
C ALA A 300 25.47 5.00 35.38
N ARG A 301 24.94 6.18 35.72
CA ARG A 301 25.64 7.16 36.60
C ARG A 301 25.55 6.82 38.10
N ARG A 302 24.52 6.09 38.49
CA ARG A 302 24.32 5.63 39.86
C ARG A 302 24.73 4.17 39.93
N ASP A 303 25.72 3.86 40.79
CA ASP A 303 26.15 2.47 40.98
C ASP A 303 25.21 1.72 41.95
N ASP A 304 23.91 1.74 41.58
CA ASP A 304 22.81 1.15 42.30
C ASP A 304 22.27 -0.05 41.52
N PRO A 305 22.43 -1.30 41.99
CA PRO A 305 21.99 -2.49 41.29
C PRO A 305 20.47 -2.52 41.07
N ASP A 306 19.67 -2.04 42.03
CA ASP A 306 18.21 -2.07 41.94
C ASP A 306 17.72 -1.13 40.83
N VAL A 307 18.33 0.06 40.71
CA VAL A 307 18.02 1.03 39.63
C VAL A 307 18.41 0.47 38.27
N ARG A 308 19.50 -0.31 38.19
CA ARG A 308 19.93 -0.94 36.95
C ARG A 308 18.95 -2.03 36.51
N GLU A 309 18.53 -2.91 37.45
CA GLU A 309 17.54 -3.97 37.17
C GLU A 309 16.20 -3.38 36.71
N ILE A 310 15.71 -2.32 37.37
CA ILE A 310 14.48 -1.61 36.93
C ILE A 310 14.66 -1.02 35.53
N SER A 311 15.81 -0.41 35.25
CA SER A 311 16.10 0.15 33.94
C SER A 311 16.08 -0.89 32.82
N GLU A 312 16.68 -2.06 33.06
CA GLU A 312 16.69 -3.20 32.12
C GLU A 312 15.27 -3.78 31.93
N ALA A 313 14.48 -3.88 32.98
CA ALA A 313 13.09 -4.33 32.90
C ALA A 313 12.22 -3.34 32.08
N VAL A 314 12.38 -2.05 32.31
CA VAL A 314 11.67 -1.00 31.52
C VAL A 314 12.08 -1.01 30.07
N ASP A 315 13.36 -1.26 29.78
CA ASP A 315 13.87 -1.41 28.41
C ASP A 315 13.17 -2.56 27.68
N GLY A 316 13.14 -3.74 28.31
CA GLY A 316 12.45 -4.91 27.75
C GLY A 316 10.95 -4.66 27.49
N LEU A 317 10.24 -4.02 28.44
CA LEU A 317 8.81 -3.68 28.26
C LEU A 317 8.60 -2.65 27.17
N THR A 318 9.47 -1.65 27.07
CA THR A 318 9.40 -0.62 26.02
C THR A 318 9.65 -1.21 24.65
N ALA A 319 10.62 -2.14 24.54
CA ALA A 319 10.89 -2.86 23.29
C ALA A 319 9.68 -3.71 22.86
N ALA A 320 9.08 -4.47 23.80
CA ALA A 320 7.89 -5.29 23.51
C ALA A 320 6.68 -4.43 23.14
N LEU A 321 6.44 -3.30 23.81
CA LEU A 321 5.36 -2.38 23.49
C LEU A 321 5.56 -1.77 22.10
N ARG A 322 6.78 -1.40 21.76
CA ARG A 322 7.15 -0.89 20.43
C ARG A 322 6.83 -1.91 19.35
N GLU A 323 7.28 -3.16 19.52
CA GLU A 323 7.05 -4.23 18.55
C GLU A 323 5.56 -4.49 18.35
N ASN A 324 4.78 -4.59 19.40
CA ASN A 324 3.33 -4.77 19.32
C ASN A 324 2.64 -3.57 18.64
N SER A 325 3.03 -2.33 18.96
CA SER A 325 2.45 -1.13 18.36
C SER A 325 2.76 -1.04 16.88
N MET A 326 3.96 -1.45 16.45
CA MET A 326 4.35 -1.51 15.05
C MET A 326 3.59 -2.62 14.30
N SER A 327 3.44 -3.80 14.89
CA SER A 327 2.67 -4.91 14.31
C SER A 327 1.22 -4.51 13.99
N ILE A 328 0.56 -3.75 14.86
CA ILE A 328 -0.82 -3.26 14.63
C ILE A 328 -0.90 -2.32 13.40
N ARG A 329 0.19 -1.64 13.05
CA ARG A 329 0.26 -0.68 11.94
C ARG A 329 0.66 -1.32 10.61
N MET A 330 1.14 -2.55 10.62
CA MET A 330 1.54 -3.27 9.43
C MET A 330 0.33 -3.64 8.58
N LEU A 331 0.47 -3.47 7.27
CA LEU A 331 -0.55 -3.84 6.29
C LEU A 331 0.08 -4.73 5.22
N PRO A 332 -0.66 -5.72 4.69
CA PRO A 332 -0.17 -6.55 3.60
C PRO A 332 -0.05 -5.73 2.30
N LEU A 333 0.97 -6.02 1.52
CA LEU A 333 1.23 -5.39 0.21
C LEU A 333 0.20 -5.78 -0.85
N LYS A 334 -0.72 -6.68 -0.57
CA LYS A 334 -1.72 -7.21 -1.48
C LYS A 334 -2.44 -6.13 -2.28
N THR A 335 -3.00 -5.13 -1.61
CA THR A 335 -3.74 -4.04 -2.27
C THR A 335 -2.86 -3.21 -3.22
N THR A 336 -1.60 -2.99 -2.86
CA THR A 336 -0.64 -2.26 -3.71
C THR A 336 -0.26 -3.07 -4.95
N PHE A 337 -0.07 -4.38 -4.79
CA PHE A 337 0.27 -5.27 -5.88
C PHE A 337 -0.91 -5.49 -6.85
N GLU A 338 -2.13 -5.54 -6.34
CA GLU A 338 -3.34 -5.60 -7.18
C GLU A 338 -3.53 -4.33 -8.03
N ARG A 339 -3.23 -3.14 -7.49
CA ARG A 339 -3.19 -1.91 -8.29
C ARG A 339 -2.15 -1.96 -9.40
N SER A 340 -1.01 -2.63 -9.15
CA SER A 340 0.01 -2.85 -10.17
C SER A 340 -0.49 -3.74 -11.31
N ARG A 341 -1.36 -4.72 -11.02
CA ARG A 341 -1.99 -5.58 -12.03
C ARG A 341 -2.83 -4.77 -13.01
N ARG A 342 -3.65 -3.87 -12.48
CA ARG A 342 -4.44 -2.97 -13.32
C ARG A 342 -3.56 -2.05 -14.18
N LEU A 343 -2.51 -1.48 -13.58
CA LEU A 343 -1.57 -0.64 -14.30
C LEU A 343 -0.93 -1.38 -15.51
N VAL A 344 -0.49 -2.63 -15.30
CA VAL A 344 0.09 -3.46 -16.37
C VAL A 344 -0.94 -3.74 -17.47
N HIS A 345 -2.16 -4.06 -17.11
CA HIS A 345 -3.25 -4.26 -18.06
C HIS A 345 -3.53 -3.01 -18.91
N ASP A 346 -3.73 -1.85 -18.26
CA ASP A 346 -4.05 -0.59 -18.95
C ASP A 346 -2.90 -0.15 -19.87
N LEU A 347 -1.65 -0.24 -19.40
CA LEU A 347 -0.45 0.04 -20.21
C LEU A 347 -0.27 -0.98 -21.34
N GLY A 348 -0.64 -2.24 -21.14
CA GLY A 348 -0.60 -3.27 -22.19
C GLY A 348 -1.46 -2.91 -23.38
N ILE A 349 -2.67 -2.41 -23.12
CA ILE A 349 -3.60 -1.92 -24.15
C ILE A 349 -3.03 -0.67 -24.85
N GLU A 350 -2.57 0.33 -24.07
CA GLU A 350 -2.02 1.58 -24.58
C GLU A 350 -0.80 1.37 -25.48
N LEU A 351 0.12 0.50 -25.08
CA LEU A 351 1.39 0.23 -25.74
C LEU A 351 1.30 -0.91 -26.78
N HIS A 352 0.15 -1.54 -26.94
CA HIS A 352 -0.06 -2.71 -27.81
C HIS A 352 0.93 -3.85 -27.48
N LYS A 353 1.16 -4.11 -26.20
CA LYS A 353 2.04 -5.17 -25.69
C LYS A 353 1.21 -6.15 -24.86
N ASP A 354 1.44 -7.43 -25.11
CA ASP A 354 0.85 -8.50 -24.31
C ASP A 354 1.79 -8.83 -23.15
N VAL A 355 1.35 -8.56 -21.91
CA VAL A 355 2.19 -8.67 -20.71
C VAL A 355 1.41 -9.27 -19.56
N GLU A 356 1.97 -10.31 -18.95
CA GLU A 356 1.46 -10.96 -17.76
C GLU A 356 2.20 -10.46 -16.50
N LEU A 357 1.44 -10.10 -15.44
CA LEU A 357 2.01 -9.79 -14.13
C LEU A 357 1.85 -10.97 -13.19
N THR A 358 2.98 -11.54 -12.75
CA THR A 358 3.02 -12.56 -11.69
C THR A 358 3.38 -11.93 -10.35
N ILE A 359 2.67 -12.31 -9.29
CA ILE A 359 2.82 -11.74 -7.94
C ILE A 359 3.17 -12.85 -6.96
N GLU A 360 4.19 -12.61 -6.12
CA GLU A 360 4.63 -13.50 -5.04
C GLU A 360 4.80 -12.71 -3.74
N GLY A 361 4.37 -13.28 -2.60
CA GLY A 361 4.53 -12.64 -1.28
C GLY A 361 3.64 -11.41 -1.08
N ALA A 362 2.44 -11.38 -1.65
CA ALA A 362 1.47 -10.31 -1.47
C ALA A 362 1.05 -10.10 0.00
N ASP A 363 1.15 -11.16 0.82
CA ASP A 363 0.83 -11.13 2.25
C ASP A 363 1.98 -10.58 3.11
N THR A 364 3.11 -10.18 2.48
CA THR A 364 4.22 -9.51 3.20
C THR A 364 3.72 -8.18 3.75
N GLU A 365 3.86 -8.03 5.06
CA GLU A 365 3.40 -6.84 5.77
C GLU A 365 4.47 -5.74 5.76
N LEU A 366 4.02 -4.48 5.66
CA LEU A 366 4.86 -3.29 5.68
C LEU A 366 4.10 -2.14 6.33
N ASP A 367 4.82 -1.18 6.92
CA ASP A 367 4.20 0.01 7.53
C ASP A 367 3.35 0.79 6.51
N LYS A 368 2.14 1.20 6.93
CA LYS A 368 1.20 1.94 6.08
C LYS A 368 1.82 3.15 5.41
N THR A 369 2.63 3.94 6.14
CA THR A 369 3.26 5.15 5.57
C THR A 369 4.27 4.81 4.48
N VAL A 370 4.99 3.68 4.64
CA VAL A 370 5.91 3.18 3.61
C VAL A 370 5.13 2.73 2.39
N ILE A 371 4.03 1.98 2.57
CA ILE A 371 3.15 1.53 1.49
C ILE A 371 2.62 2.72 0.68
N ASP A 372 2.11 3.76 1.36
CA ASP A 372 1.55 4.96 0.70
C ASP A 372 2.59 5.68 -0.16
N GLN A 373 3.85 5.76 0.31
CA GLN A 373 4.95 6.40 -0.42
C GLN A 373 5.60 5.49 -1.48
N LEU A 374 5.41 4.18 -1.38
CA LEU A 374 5.97 3.19 -2.31
C LEU A 374 5.18 3.11 -3.63
N ASN A 375 3.91 3.50 -3.63
CA ASN A 375 3.04 3.39 -4.80
C ASN A 375 3.64 4.10 -6.03
N ASP A 376 4.07 5.35 -5.91
CA ASP A 376 4.63 6.12 -7.03
C ASP A 376 5.93 5.50 -7.59
N PRO A 377 6.92 5.11 -6.76
CA PRO A 377 8.08 4.33 -7.20
C PRO A 377 7.74 3.05 -7.98
N LEU A 378 6.79 2.23 -7.48
CA LEU A 378 6.38 0.99 -8.14
C LEU A 378 5.76 1.27 -9.51
N VAL A 379 4.81 2.22 -9.58
CA VAL A 379 4.18 2.65 -10.85
C VAL A 379 5.24 3.06 -11.86
N HIS A 380 6.27 3.81 -11.42
CA HIS A 380 7.32 4.27 -12.32
C HIS A 380 8.23 3.14 -12.82
N ILE A 381 8.62 2.21 -11.95
CA ILE A 381 9.44 1.06 -12.33
C ILE A 381 8.67 0.16 -13.30
N ILE A 382 7.41 -0.16 -13.01
CA ILE A 382 6.55 -0.98 -13.87
C ILE A 382 6.36 -0.32 -15.23
N ARG A 383 6.08 0.99 -15.26
CA ARG A 383 5.97 1.75 -16.51
C ARG A 383 7.25 1.67 -17.33
N ASN A 384 8.42 1.82 -16.72
CA ASN A 384 9.70 1.71 -17.43
C ASN A 384 9.92 0.30 -18.00
N SER A 385 9.56 -0.75 -17.27
CA SER A 385 9.61 -2.12 -17.77
C SER A 385 8.65 -2.30 -18.96
N MET A 386 7.45 -1.75 -18.90
CA MET A 386 6.46 -1.79 -19.98
C MET A 386 6.91 -0.99 -21.21
N ASP A 387 7.34 0.26 -21.04
CA ASP A 387 7.70 1.16 -22.15
C ASP A 387 8.99 0.72 -22.84
N HIS A 388 10.02 0.46 -22.05
CA HIS A 388 11.39 0.32 -22.53
C HIS A 388 12.00 -1.07 -22.36
N GLY A 389 11.53 -1.86 -21.40
CA GLY A 389 12.00 -3.21 -21.11
C GLY A 389 11.42 -4.23 -22.09
N ILE A 390 10.12 -4.44 -22.03
CA ILE A 390 9.42 -5.47 -22.80
C ILE A 390 9.28 -5.04 -24.26
N GLU A 391 9.59 -5.94 -25.18
CA GLU A 391 9.49 -5.76 -26.62
C GLU A 391 8.04 -6.02 -27.11
N THR A 392 7.71 -5.55 -28.31
CA THR A 392 6.43 -5.89 -28.95
C THR A 392 6.35 -7.38 -29.28
N PRO A 393 5.15 -8.00 -29.37
CA PRO A 393 4.99 -9.42 -29.62
C PRO A 393 5.76 -9.92 -30.86
N GLU A 394 5.85 -9.08 -31.92
CA GLU A 394 6.59 -9.39 -33.15
C GLU A 394 8.10 -9.44 -32.88
N ALA A 395 8.64 -8.44 -32.15
CA ALA A 395 10.06 -8.39 -31.82
C ALA A 395 10.46 -9.54 -30.90
N ARG A 396 9.57 -9.91 -29.95
CA ARG A 396 9.79 -11.07 -29.05
C ARG A 396 9.88 -12.38 -29.85
N ARG A 397 8.94 -12.62 -30.77
CA ARG A 397 8.99 -13.80 -31.66
C ARG A 397 10.27 -13.84 -32.49
N ALA A 398 10.71 -12.68 -33.02
CA ALA A 398 11.95 -12.58 -33.78
C ALA A 398 13.19 -12.88 -32.93
N ALA A 399 13.15 -12.58 -31.62
CA ALA A 399 14.19 -12.91 -30.65
C ALA A 399 14.09 -14.33 -30.07
N GLY A 400 13.10 -15.13 -30.50
CA GLY A 400 12.87 -16.49 -29.97
C GLY A 400 12.23 -16.55 -28.58
N LYS A 401 11.61 -15.46 -28.13
CA LYS A 401 10.88 -15.37 -26.86
C LYS A 401 9.40 -15.64 -27.05
N PRO A 402 8.66 -16.03 -25.98
CA PRO A 402 7.19 -16.07 -26.00
C PRO A 402 6.61 -14.72 -26.41
N PRO A 403 5.48 -14.66 -27.13
CA PRO A 403 4.87 -13.39 -27.55
C PRO A 403 4.42 -12.54 -26.38
N THR A 404 3.95 -13.17 -25.28
CA THR A 404 3.57 -12.51 -24.03
C THR A 404 4.82 -12.24 -23.20
N GLY A 405 5.03 -11.01 -22.76
CA GLY A 405 6.06 -10.61 -21.83
C GLY A 405 5.64 -10.91 -20.38
N THR A 406 6.61 -11.04 -19.49
CA THR A 406 6.33 -11.31 -18.09
C THR A 406 6.99 -10.25 -17.21
N ILE A 407 6.19 -9.66 -16.30
CA ILE A 407 6.69 -8.88 -15.17
C ILE A 407 6.45 -9.70 -13.91
N HIS A 408 7.49 -9.88 -13.11
CA HIS A 408 7.41 -10.59 -11.83
C HIS A 408 7.63 -9.61 -10.68
N LEU A 409 6.62 -9.48 -9.81
CA LEU A 409 6.63 -8.64 -8.62
C LEU A 409 6.64 -9.53 -7.39
N SER A 410 7.68 -9.43 -6.57
CA SER A 410 7.78 -10.24 -5.36
C SER A 410 8.18 -9.44 -4.15
N ALA A 411 7.67 -9.82 -2.97
CA ALA A 411 8.04 -9.26 -1.69
C ALA A 411 8.39 -10.37 -0.69
N ARG A 412 9.37 -10.09 0.19
CA ARG A 412 9.72 -10.99 1.29
C ARG A 412 10.43 -10.26 2.42
N HIS A 413 10.27 -10.75 3.62
CA HIS A 413 11.06 -10.30 4.75
C HIS A 413 12.52 -10.77 4.63
N SER A 414 13.45 -9.91 5.02
CA SER A 414 14.89 -10.19 5.07
C SER A 414 15.50 -9.47 6.27
N GLY A 415 15.50 -10.14 7.43
CA GLY A 415 15.89 -9.53 8.71
C GLY A 415 14.99 -8.35 9.05
N ALA A 416 15.57 -7.20 9.34
CA ALA A 416 14.86 -5.95 9.64
C ALA A 416 14.33 -5.20 8.41
N ASN A 417 14.43 -5.79 7.22
CA ASN A 417 14.01 -5.16 5.95
C ASN A 417 12.98 -6.01 5.22
N VAL A 418 12.21 -5.34 4.34
CA VAL A 418 11.43 -5.97 3.29
C VAL A 418 12.16 -5.78 1.97
N LEU A 419 12.37 -6.87 1.23
CA LEU A 419 12.90 -6.85 -0.12
C LEU A 419 11.75 -6.96 -1.10
N ILE A 420 11.58 -5.92 -1.94
CA ILE A 420 10.61 -5.92 -3.03
C ILE A 420 11.40 -5.99 -4.33
N LYS A 421 11.12 -6.98 -5.17
CA LYS A 421 11.76 -7.17 -6.46
C LYS A 421 10.76 -7.02 -7.58
N ILE A 422 11.14 -6.25 -8.57
CA ILE A 422 10.41 -6.08 -9.83
C ILE A 422 11.34 -6.57 -10.94
N SER A 423 10.96 -7.64 -11.62
CA SER A 423 11.73 -8.22 -12.72
C SER A 423 10.91 -8.27 -13.99
N ASP A 424 11.49 -7.91 -15.12
CA ASP A 424 10.93 -8.16 -16.45
C ASP A 424 11.81 -9.14 -17.25
N ASP A 425 11.22 -9.79 -18.25
CA ASP A 425 11.90 -10.67 -19.21
C ASP A 425 12.18 -9.98 -20.56
N GLY A 426 12.24 -8.65 -20.53
CA GLY A 426 12.45 -7.82 -21.72
C GLY A 426 13.86 -7.87 -22.30
N ARG A 427 14.22 -6.84 -23.06
CA ARG A 427 15.54 -6.75 -23.74
C ARG A 427 16.72 -6.58 -22.77
N GLY A 428 16.47 -6.17 -21.52
CA GLY A 428 17.50 -5.79 -20.55
C GLY A 428 18.20 -4.48 -20.90
N LEU A 429 19.30 -4.21 -20.20
CA LEU A 429 20.13 -3.02 -20.36
C LEU A 429 21.40 -3.35 -21.15
N ASP A 430 21.77 -2.44 -22.02
CA ASP A 430 23.03 -2.49 -22.76
C ASP A 430 24.10 -1.76 -21.95
N VAL A 431 25.05 -2.52 -21.39
CA VAL A 431 26.16 -2.04 -20.54
C VAL A 431 26.99 -0.98 -21.26
N GLU A 432 27.33 -1.22 -22.53
CA GLU A 432 28.19 -0.30 -23.31
C GLU A 432 27.46 1.02 -23.59
N ARG A 433 26.15 0.96 -23.85
CA ARG A 433 25.34 2.16 -24.07
C ARG A 433 25.22 3.00 -22.80
N VAL A 434 25.00 2.36 -21.64
CA VAL A 434 24.95 3.04 -20.33
C VAL A 434 26.31 3.68 -20.05
N ARG A 435 27.42 2.93 -20.24
CA ARG A 435 28.79 3.40 -20.06
C ARG A 435 29.11 4.61 -20.93
N THR A 436 28.81 4.53 -22.22
CA THR A 436 29.04 5.63 -23.16
C THR A 436 28.30 6.88 -22.72
N ARG A 437 27.03 6.74 -22.30
CA ARG A 437 26.23 7.87 -21.83
C ARG A 437 26.76 8.47 -20.53
N ALA A 438 27.27 7.64 -19.60
CA ALA A 438 27.89 8.10 -18.37
C ALA A 438 29.18 8.90 -18.63
N ILE A 439 29.98 8.48 -19.65
CA ILE A 439 31.17 9.24 -20.08
C ILE A 439 30.76 10.57 -20.72
N GLU A 440 29.77 10.59 -21.61
CA GLU A 440 29.25 11.82 -22.24
C GLU A 440 28.78 12.85 -21.23
N GLN A 441 28.18 12.39 -20.13
CA GLN A 441 27.70 13.24 -19.03
C GLN A 441 28.79 13.61 -18.01
N GLY A 442 30.02 13.08 -18.19
CA GLY A 442 31.14 13.35 -17.30
C GLY A 442 31.02 12.71 -15.91
N LEU A 443 30.18 11.67 -15.77
CA LEU A 443 30.01 10.91 -14.53
C LEU A 443 31.16 9.94 -14.27
N ILE A 444 31.81 9.46 -15.32
CA ILE A 444 32.99 8.57 -15.26
C ILE A 444 34.06 8.96 -16.26
N ASP A 445 35.30 8.63 -15.94
CA ASP A 445 36.42 8.71 -16.89
C ASP A 445 36.40 7.50 -17.82
N GLY A 446 36.69 7.67 -19.09
CA GLY A 446 36.72 6.62 -20.09
C GLY A 446 37.70 5.46 -19.78
N ALA A 447 38.71 5.71 -18.94
CA ALA A 447 39.68 4.71 -18.49
C ALA A 447 39.25 3.92 -17.24
N ALA A 448 38.13 4.31 -16.58
CA ALA A 448 37.67 3.68 -15.35
C ALA A 448 37.26 2.20 -15.61
N ARG A 449 37.77 1.29 -14.78
CA ARG A 449 37.34 -0.12 -14.77
C ARG A 449 36.24 -0.25 -13.71
N LEU A 450 35.00 -0.32 -14.14
CA LEU A 450 33.81 -0.48 -13.30
C LEU A 450 33.17 -1.83 -13.55
N SER A 451 32.58 -2.41 -12.53
CA SER A 451 31.71 -3.58 -12.65
C SER A 451 30.40 -3.23 -13.35
N GLU A 452 29.67 -4.21 -13.87
CA GLU A 452 28.37 -4.02 -14.49
C GLU A 452 27.36 -3.36 -13.51
N THR A 453 27.41 -3.76 -12.24
CA THR A 453 26.55 -3.19 -11.18
C THR A 453 26.81 -1.71 -10.97
N GLU A 454 28.08 -1.29 -10.93
CA GLU A 454 28.45 0.12 -10.82
C GLU A 454 28.03 0.91 -12.06
N ILE A 455 28.12 0.32 -13.26
CA ILE A 455 27.66 0.96 -14.49
C ILE A 455 26.14 1.15 -14.47
N PHE A 456 25.37 0.15 -14.02
CA PHE A 456 23.91 0.28 -13.92
C PHE A 456 23.45 1.28 -12.86
N SER A 457 24.26 1.52 -11.81
CA SER A 457 23.91 2.52 -10.80
C SER A 457 23.81 3.95 -11.36
N PHE A 458 24.49 4.25 -12.50
CA PHE A 458 24.36 5.56 -13.16
C PHE A 458 22.97 5.85 -13.72
N ILE A 459 22.15 4.82 -13.98
CA ILE A 459 20.75 4.98 -14.40
C ILE A 459 19.94 5.73 -13.35
N LEU A 460 20.36 5.62 -12.08
CA LEU A 460 19.76 6.32 -10.93
C LEU A 460 20.33 7.73 -10.74
N ALA A 461 21.31 8.17 -11.54
CA ALA A 461 21.90 9.49 -11.43
C ALA A 461 20.93 10.58 -11.93
N PRO A 462 20.92 11.77 -11.31
CA PRO A 462 20.03 12.86 -11.71
C PRO A 462 20.20 13.23 -13.19
N GLY A 463 19.07 13.27 -13.93
CA GLY A 463 19.09 13.64 -15.36
C GLY A 463 19.66 12.58 -16.29
N PHE A 464 19.92 11.36 -15.80
CA PHE A 464 20.38 10.26 -16.64
C PHE A 464 19.18 9.65 -17.37
N SER A 465 19.14 9.77 -18.72
CA SER A 465 18.16 9.11 -19.58
C SER A 465 18.87 8.50 -20.78
N THR A 466 18.56 7.25 -21.08
CA THR A 466 19.04 6.56 -22.29
C THR A 466 18.16 6.82 -23.51
N ALA A 467 17.01 7.49 -23.35
CA ALA A 467 16.11 7.86 -24.43
C ALA A 467 16.67 9.02 -25.25
N ARG A 468 16.52 8.97 -26.58
CA ARG A 468 16.93 10.04 -27.51
C ARG A 468 15.95 11.21 -27.58
N GLU A 469 14.69 10.99 -27.21
CA GLU A 469 13.62 11.98 -27.22
C GLU A 469 12.79 11.87 -25.94
N VAL A 470 12.45 13.03 -25.37
CA VAL A 470 11.50 13.11 -24.26
C VAL A 470 10.11 12.92 -24.88
N THR A 471 9.52 11.74 -24.75
CA THR A 471 8.17 11.49 -25.21
C THR A 471 7.18 12.33 -24.38
N SER A 472 6.27 13.01 -25.04
CA SER A 472 5.29 13.94 -24.47
C SER A 472 4.28 13.30 -23.49
N VAL A 473 4.29 11.98 -23.37
CA VAL A 473 3.39 11.19 -22.50
C VAL A 473 3.86 11.19 -21.03
N SER A 474 5.14 11.46 -20.75
CA SER A 474 5.67 11.64 -19.38
C SER A 474 5.64 13.12 -18.99
N GLY A 475 4.48 13.69 -18.80
CA GLY A 475 4.23 15.13 -18.56
C GLY A 475 4.97 15.79 -17.36
N ARG A 476 5.95 15.14 -16.74
CA ARG A 476 6.76 15.69 -15.64
C ARG A 476 8.25 15.39 -15.69
N GLY A 477 8.77 14.76 -16.76
CA GLY A 477 10.22 14.47 -16.86
C GLY A 477 10.76 13.63 -15.68
N VAL A 478 9.98 12.64 -15.22
CA VAL A 478 10.28 11.83 -14.05
C VAL A 478 11.23 10.71 -14.47
N GLY A 479 12.47 10.76 -14.00
CA GLY A 479 13.47 9.72 -14.24
C GLY A 479 13.62 8.75 -13.06
N MET A 480 14.47 7.72 -13.22
CA MET A 480 14.80 6.77 -12.15
C MET A 480 15.46 7.44 -10.92
N ASP A 481 15.98 8.65 -11.07
CA ASP A 481 16.49 9.48 -9.98
C ASP A 481 15.40 9.90 -8.98
N VAL A 482 14.15 10.03 -9.43
CA VAL A 482 13.01 10.31 -8.53
C VAL A 482 12.65 9.05 -7.74
N VAL A 483 12.66 7.88 -8.39
CA VAL A 483 12.47 6.58 -7.70
C VAL A 483 13.53 6.42 -6.60
N ARG A 484 14.80 6.66 -6.94
CA ARG A 484 15.91 6.63 -5.97
C ARG A 484 15.64 7.55 -4.79
N ARG A 485 15.31 8.83 -5.04
CA ARG A 485 15.03 9.81 -3.97
C ARG A 485 13.84 9.41 -3.09
N SER A 486 12.80 8.83 -3.68
CA SER A 486 11.64 8.34 -2.91
C SER A 486 12.02 7.17 -2.02
N VAL A 487 12.78 6.19 -2.55
CA VAL A 487 13.26 5.03 -1.79
C VAL A 487 14.25 5.45 -0.68
N GLU A 488 15.19 6.36 -0.97
CA GLU A 488 16.10 6.94 0.02
C GLU A 488 15.34 7.75 1.10
N GLY A 489 14.27 8.45 0.71
CA GLY A 489 13.37 9.13 1.66
C GLY A 489 12.70 8.16 2.64
N LEU A 490 12.46 6.93 2.20
CA LEU A 490 12.01 5.80 3.02
C LEU A 490 13.18 5.09 3.74
N ARG A 491 14.42 5.58 3.60
CA ARG A 491 15.67 4.95 4.10
C ARG A 491 15.92 3.57 3.53
N GLY A 492 15.37 3.31 2.38
CA GLY A 492 15.65 2.13 1.60
C GLY A 492 16.86 2.33 0.70
N SER A 493 17.25 1.24 0.09
CA SER A 493 18.21 1.21 -1.02
C SER A 493 17.59 0.58 -2.25
N ILE A 494 18.15 0.93 -3.41
CA ILE A 494 17.72 0.40 -4.70
C ILE A 494 18.91 -0.21 -5.41
N ASP A 495 18.78 -1.46 -5.83
CA ASP A 495 19.76 -2.20 -6.59
C ASP A 495 19.20 -2.55 -7.97
N ILE A 496 20.04 -2.47 -9.00
CA ILE A 496 19.68 -2.79 -10.38
C ILE A 496 20.59 -3.91 -10.89
N ALA A 497 19.99 -4.97 -11.41
CA ALA A 497 20.68 -6.05 -12.10
C ALA A 497 20.00 -6.31 -13.45
N SER A 498 20.80 -6.50 -14.50
CA SER A 498 20.28 -6.76 -15.84
C SER A 498 21.20 -7.70 -16.61
N LYS A 499 20.60 -8.44 -17.53
CA LYS A 499 21.32 -9.22 -18.54
C LYS A 499 20.73 -8.91 -19.92
N PRO A 500 21.55 -8.54 -20.91
CA PRO A 500 21.05 -8.30 -22.27
C PRO A 500 20.25 -9.49 -22.80
N GLY A 501 19.03 -9.23 -23.26
CA GLY A 501 18.11 -10.24 -23.76
C GLY A 501 17.35 -11.06 -22.71
N ALA A 502 17.68 -10.93 -21.43
CA ALA A 502 17.06 -11.69 -20.34
C ALA A 502 16.31 -10.81 -19.32
N GLY A 503 16.27 -9.48 -19.57
CA GLY A 503 15.48 -8.53 -18.80
C GLY A 503 16.24 -7.75 -17.73
N LEU A 504 15.48 -7.04 -16.91
CA LEU A 504 15.93 -6.16 -15.85
C LEU A 504 15.31 -6.60 -14.52
N THR A 505 16.08 -6.51 -13.45
CA THR A 505 15.59 -6.69 -12.08
C THR A 505 15.94 -5.46 -11.25
N VAL A 506 14.94 -4.82 -10.68
CA VAL A 506 15.06 -3.74 -9.69
C VAL A 506 14.72 -4.32 -8.34
N THR A 507 15.62 -4.18 -7.37
CA THR A 507 15.41 -4.62 -5.99
C THR A 507 15.35 -3.41 -5.08
N LEU A 508 14.23 -3.24 -4.40
CA LEU A 508 14.04 -2.24 -3.35
C LEU A 508 14.23 -2.92 -2.01
N ARG A 509 15.07 -2.36 -1.17
CA ARG A 509 15.27 -2.80 0.22
C ARG A 509 14.73 -1.71 1.13
N LEU A 510 13.69 -2.00 1.87
CA LEU A 510 12.98 -1.04 2.72
C LEU A 510 13.01 -1.51 4.17
N PRO A 511 13.31 -0.64 5.15
CA PRO A 511 13.24 -1.01 6.55
C PRO A 511 11.78 -1.25 6.98
N LEU A 512 11.57 -2.19 7.88
CA LEU A 512 10.24 -2.47 8.45
C LEU A 512 9.70 -1.29 9.27
N THR A 513 10.59 -0.47 9.85
CA THR A 513 10.22 0.63 10.75
C THR A 513 10.79 1.95 10.25
N LEU A 514 9.96 3.00 10.22
CA LEU A 514 10.36 4.33 9.72
C LEU A 514 11.05 5.24 10.76
N ALA A 515 10.91 4.96 12.05
CA ALA A 515 11.09 6.00 13.05
C ALA A 515 12.35 5.88 13.91
N ILE A 516 13.07 4.76 13.90
CA ILE A 516 14.22 4.56 14.80
C ILE A 516 15.47 4.31 13.99
N ILE A 517 16.53 5.05 14.31
CA ILE A 517 17.87 4.81 13.79
C ILE A 517 18.83 4.54 14.93
N ASP A 518 19.75 3.62 14.65
CA ASP A 518 20.96 3.47 15.46
C ASP A 518 21.98 4.48 14.94
N GLY A 519 22.46 5.33 15.82
CA GLY A 519 23.40 6.37 15.48
C GLY A 519 24.40 6.61 16.58
N LEU A 520 25.51 7.25 16.21
CA LEU A 520 26.49 7.76 17.15
C LEU A 520 26.12 9.19 17.53
N LEU A 521 25.87 9.40 18.81
CA LEU A 521 25.67 10.72 19.37
C LEU A 521 27.03 11.42 19.51
N VAL A 522 27.15 12.58 18.89
CA VAL A 522 28.39 13.38 18.89
C VAL A 522 28.09 14.80 19.33
N ARG A 523 29.09 15.44 19.93
CA ARG A 523 29.04 16.84 20.36
C ARG A 523 29.96 17.69 19.49
N VAL A 524 29.45 18.83 19.08
CA VAL A 524 30.20 19.88 18.37
C VAL A 524 29.85 21.24 18.99
N GLY A 525 30.78 21.87 19.69
CA GLY A 525 30.49 23.02 20.51
C GLY A 525 29.47 22.70 21.61
N GLN A 526 28.38 23.45 21.58
CA GLN A 526 27.26 23.26 22.51
C GLN A 526 26.13 22.41 21.88
N ALA A 527 26.23 22.03 20.59
CA ALA A 527 25.20 21.32 19.89
C ALA A 527 25.46 19.79 19.84
N HIS A 528 24.38 19.05 19.77
CA HIS A 528 24.41 17.60 19.65
C HIS A 528 23.96 17.18 18.24
N PHE A 529 24.68 16.24 17.66
CA PHE A 529 24.36 15.64 16.37
C PHE A 529 24.34 14.12 16.48
N VAL A 530 23.54 13.49 15.62
CA VAL A 530 23.51 12.04 15.47
C VAL A 530 24.00 11.70 14.08
N LEU A 531 25.03 10.87 14.00
CA LEU A 531 25.52 10.28 12.76
C LEU A 531 24.97 8.87 12.61
N PRO A 532 24.26 8.53 11.52
CA PRO A 532 23.72 7.19 11.32
C PRO A 532 24.82 6.12 11.35
N LEU A 533 24.63 5.08 12.14
CA LEU A 533 25.63 4.01 12.29
C LEU A 533 25.82 3.24 10.97
N ALA A 534 24.77 3.16 10.14
CA ALA A 534 24.82 2.51 8.83
C ALA A 534 25.85 3.12 7.87
N ASN A 535 26.22 4.38 8.05
CA ASN A 535 27.22 5.08 7.26
C ASN A 535 28.58 5.18 7.97
N SER A 536 28.67 4.82 9.25
CA SER A 536 29.87 5.00 10.07
C SER A 536 30.73 3.73 10.00
N LEU A 537 32.01 3.89 9.62
CA LEU A 537 32.95 2.80 9.49
C LEU A 537 33.79 2.63 10.77
N GLU A 538 34.43 3.70 11.24
CA GLU A 538 35.26 3.69 12.43
C GLU A 538 35.42 5.10 13.02
N CYS A 539 35.82 5.14 14.30
CA CYS A 539 36.19 6.38 14.98
C CYS A 539 37.69 6.35 15.29
N VAL A 540 38.40 7.41 14.92
CA VAL A 540 39.85 7.56 15.09
C VAL A 540 40.15 8.86 15.81
N GLU A 541 41.16 8.85 16.68
CA GLU A 541 41.65 10.07 17.31
C GLU A 541 42.55 10.88 16.36
N LEU A 542 42.34 12.18 16.30
CA LEU A 542 43.13 13.15 15.55
C LEU A 542 43.93 14.02 16.51
N THR A 543 45.22 13.79 16.53
CA THR A 543 46.13 14.59 17.36
C THR A 543 46.56 15.89 16.65
N ARG A 544 47.02 16.87 17.42
CA ARG A 544 47.61 18.09 16.84
C ARG A 544 48.78 17.78 15.92
N GLN A 545 49.53 16.72 16.17
CA GLN A 545 50.67 16.32 15.36
C GLN A 545 50.23 15.83 13.98
N ASP A 546 49.15 15.04 13.89
CA ASP A 546 48.56 14.59 12.62
C ASP A 546 48.10 15.76 11.75
N ILE A 547 47.53 16.82 12.40
CA ILE A 547 47.09 18.04 11.72
C ILE A 547 48.30 18.82 11.15
N LEU A 548 49.40 18.89 11.88
CA LEU A 548 50.63 19.59 11.43
C LEU A 548 51.33 18.84 10.30
N GLU A 549 51.35 17.51 10.34
CA GLU A 549 51.94 16.65 9.30
C GLU A 549 51.17 16.72 7.97
N SER A 550 49.87 16.98 8.01
CA SER A 550 49.03 17.15 6.83
C SER A 550 49.21 18.50 6.11
N ASN A 551 50.10 19.40 6.58
CA ASN A 551 50.33 20.74 6.00
C ASN A 551 49.04 21.55 5.75
N GLY A 552 48.01 21.40 6.60
CA GLY A 552 46.74 22.10 6.49
C GLY A 552 45.83 21.64 5.34
N LYS A 553 46.02 20.44 4.81
CA LYS A 553 45.26 19.92 3.68
C LYS A 553 44.00 19.14 4.10
N HIS A 554 43.50 19.24 5.30
CA HIS A 554 42.30 18.49 5.77
C HIS A 554 42.30 16.99 5.36
N LEU A 555 43.45 16.33 5.52
CA LEU A 555 43.64 14.91 5.25
C LEU A 555 44.11 14.24 6.54
N ALA A 556 43.51 13.15 6.90
CA ALA A 556 43.93 12.29 8.01
C ALA A 556 44.45 10.95 7.46
N ASN A 557 45.47 10.40 8.09
CA ASN A 557 45.96 9.06 7.80
C ASN A 557 45.19 8.06 8.68
N VAL A 558 44.33 7.30 8.06
CA VAL A 558 43.55 6.26 8.74
C VAL A 558 44.04 4.91 8.23
N ARG A 559 44.79 4.19 9.06
CA ARG A 559 45.35 2.86 8.72
C ARG A 559 46.17 2.79 7.42
N GLY A 560 46.78 3.90 7.01
CA GLY A 560 47.58 4.01 5.80
C GLY A 560 46.86 4.65 4.61
N ASP A 561 45.53 4.82 4.70
CA ASP A 561 44.73 5.51 3.70
C ASP A 561 44.59 6.99 4.05
N LEU A 562 44.71 7.87 3.05
CA LEU A 562 44.52 9.32 3.22
C LEU A 562 43.04 9.63 3.04
N VAL A 563 42.35 9.87 4.17
CA VAL A 563 40.93 10.22 4.21
C VAL A 563 40.75 11.74 4.32
N PRO A 564 40.07 12.39 3.39
CA PRO A 564 39.69 13.82 3.53
C PRO A 564 38.70 13.98 4.69
N TYR A 565 38.88 15.07 5.47
CA TYR A 565 37.98 15.30 6.59
C TYR A 565 37.33 16.68 6.55
N ILE A 566 36.14 16.77 7.12
CA ILE A 566 35.32 17.96 7.30
C ILE A 566 35.19 18.23 8.79
N ARG A 567 35.59 19.42 9.26
CA ARG A 567 35.30 19.84 10.62
C ARG A 567 33.87 20.34 10.73
N LEU A 568 33.03 19.64 11.49
CA LEU A 568 31.64 20.02 11.64
C LEU A 568 31.48 21.39 12.33
N SER A 569 32.40 21.74 13.27
CA SER A 569 32.40 23.06 13.91
C SER A 569 32.64 24.21 12.89
N GLU A 570 33.57 24.03 11.95
CA GLU A 570 33.82 25.00 10.88
C GLU A 570 32.67 25.02 9.85
N TYR A 571 32.15 23.84 9.50
CA TYR A 571 31.06 23.73 8.56
C TYR A 571 29.76 24.39 9.02
N PHE A 572 29.41 24.21 10.30
CA PHE A 572 28.25 24.86 10.91
C PHE A 572 28.54 26.21 11.52
N GLN A 573 29.79 26.74 11.40
CA GLN A 573 30.24 28.03 11.95
C GLN A 573 29.99 28.12 13.46
N MET A 574 30.28 27.05 14.19
CA MET A 574 30.11 26.99 15.65
C MET A 574 31.40 27.28 16.38
N GLU A 575 31.29 27.97 17.50
CA GLU A 575 32.41 28.10 18.44
C GLU A 575 32.64 26.75 19.13
N SER A 576 33.86 26.24 19.03
CA SER A 576 34.30 25.00 19.63
C SER A 576 35.61 25.27 20.38
N ASP A 577 35.65 24.84 21.64
CA ASP A 577 36.89 24.77 22.42
C ASP A 577 37.69 23.56 21.91
N ARG A 578 38.46 23.75 20.86
CA ARG A 578 39.23 22.68 20.20
C ARG A 578 40.05 21.92 21.26
N PRO A 579 39.67 20.67 21.57
CA PRO A 579 40.44 19.85 22.49
C PRO A 579 41.81 19.52 21.88
N ASP A 580 42.78 19.13 22.71
CA ASP A 580 44.09 18.70 22.22
C ASP A 580 44.04 17.43 21.34
N THR A 581 43.00 16.63 21.52
CA THR A 581 42.69 15.45 20.72
C THR A 581 41.24 15.56 20.24
N GLU A 582 41.04 15.70 18.93
CA GLU A 582 39.72 15.67 18.27
C GLU A 582 39.42 14.25 17.85
N GLN A 583 38.16 13.93 17.61
CA GLN A 583 37.72 12.64 17.13
C GLN A 583 37.23 12.73 15.69
N ILE A 584 37.68 11.83 14.83
CA ILE A 584 37.24 11.72 13.45
C ILE A 584 36.35 10.49 13.33
N MET A 585 35.10 10.70 12.93
CA MET A 585 34.21 9.66 12.47
C MET A 585 34.43 9.45 10.97
N VAL A 586 34.95 8.30 10.58
CA VAL A 586 35.06 7.91 9.17
C VAL A 586 33.71 7.39 8.71
N VAL A 587 33.19 8.00 7.66
CA VAL A 587 31.88 7.65 7.06
C VAL A 587 32.06 7.26 5.61
N GLU A 588 31.27 6.28 5.20
CA GLU A 588 31.12 5.90 3.80
C GLU A 588 30.07 6.77 3.13
N THR A 589 30.44 7.37 1.99
CA THR A 589 29.55 8.22 1.20
C THR A 589 29.61 7.85 -0.27
N GLU A 590 28.68 8.34 -1.08
CA GLU A 590 28.70 8.19 -2.54
C GLU A 590 29.97 8.74 -3.20
N HIS A 591 30.73 9.61 -2.52
CA HIS A 591 31.98 10.21 -3.00
C HIS A 591 33.21 9.54 -2.41
N GLY A 592 33.06 8.39 -1.75
CA GLY A 592 34.10 7.67 -1.04
C GLY A 592 34.11 7.92 0.47
N HIS A 593 35.22 7.58 1.12
CA HIS A 593 35.38 7.75 2.56
C HIS A 593 35.71 9.20 2.91
N TYR A 594 35.00 9.74 3.90
CA TYR A 594 35.21 11.08 4.47
C TYR A 594 35.25 11.00 5.99
N GLY A 595 36.08 11.83 6.61
CA GLY A 595 36.12 11.98 8.04
C GLY A 595 35.26 13.17 8.51
N PHE A 596 34.43 12.99 9.51
CA PHE A 596 33.75 14.07 10.21
C PHE A 596 34.44 14.31 11.55
N VAL A 597 35.06 15.47 11.68
CA VAL A 597 35.74 15.87 12.94
C VAL A 597 34.71 16.46 13.89
N VAL A 598 34.66 15.87 15.08
CA VAL A 598 33.75 16.23 16.19
C VAL A 598 34.58 16.49 17.45
N ASP A 599 34.02 17.23 18.40
CA ASP A 599 34.71 17.53 19.65
C ASP A 599 34.72 16.30 20.58
N GLN A 600 33.62 15.52 20.56
CA GLN A 600 33.49 14.32 21.38
C GLN A 600 32.44 13.38 20.79
N VAL A 601 32.72 12.09 20.81
CA VAL A 601 31.74 11.00 20.62
C VAL A 601 31.21 10.63 21.98
N LEU A 602 29.87 10.72 22.15
CA LEU A 602 29.19 10.44 23.42
C LEU A 602 28.77 8.98 23.55
N GLY A 603 28.65 8.27 22.43
CA GLY A 603 28.34 6.84 22.36
C GLY A 603 27.21 6.50 21.40
N ASP A 604 26.85 5.22 21.39
CA ASP A 604 25.74 4.70 20.61
C ASP A 604 24.42 5.20 21.16
N HIS A 605 23.52 5.62 20.28
CA HIS A 605 22.23 6.15 20.66
C HIS A 605 21.14 5.70 19.68
N GLN A 606 20.19 4.92 20.20
CA GLN A 606 18.97 4.64 19.48
C GLN A 606 18.05 5.85 19.51
N THR A 607 17.63 6.32 18.37
CA THR A 607 16.93 7.60 18.31
C THR A 607 15.68 7.53 17.44
N VAL A 608 14.61 8.12 17.98
CA VAL A 608 13.36 8.32 17.22
C VAL A 608 13.50 9.61 16.40
N ILE A 609 13.33 9.49 15.10
CA ILE A 609 13.41 10.64 14.22
C ILE A 609 12.09 11.39 14.23
N LYS A 610 12.17 12.67 14.54
CA LYS A 610 11.10 13.63 14.33
C LYS A 610 11.38 14.44 13.07
N ASN A 611 10.39 14.49 12.17
CA ASN A 611 10.50 15.32 10.97
C ASN A 611 10.64 16.80 11.36
N LEU A 612 11.60 17.47 10.77
CA LEU A 612 11.72 18.91 10.86
C LEU A 612 10.50 19.55 10.17
N GLY A 613 9.76 20.38 10.89
CA GLY A 613 8.57 21.04 10.39
C GLY A 613 8.81 21.85 9.10
N ARG A 614 7.76 22.39 8.49
CA ARG A 614 7.80 23.08 7.18
C ARG A 614 8.87 24.18 7.07
N LEU A 615 9.26 24.81 8.19
CA LEU A 615 10.25 25.87 8.25
C LEU A 615 11.70 25.40 7.94
N TYR A 616 12.02 24.14 8.19
CA TYR A 616 13.37 23.57 8.06
C TYR A 616 13.55 22.66 6.85
N ARG A 617 12.55 22.54 5.95
CA ARG A 617 12.62 21.71 4.74
C ARG A 617 13.77 22.05 3.80
N ASN A 618 14.30 23.27 3.88
CA ASN A 618 15.39 23.72 3.04
C ASN A 618 16.78 23.39 3.61
N VAL A 619 16.88 22.86 4.83
CA VAL A 619 18.16 22.45 5.44
C VAL A 619 18.48 21.04 4.99
N GLN A 620 19.06 20.92 3.80
CA GLN A 620 19.28 19.62 3.12
C GLN A 620 20.27 18.70 3.82
N VAL A 621 21.16 19.22 4.68
CA VAL A 621 22.22 18.46 5.36
C VAL A 621 21.75 17.71 6.62
N VAL A 622 20.49 17.95 7.03
CA VAL A 622 19.87 17.32 8.20
C VAL A 622 18.69 16.48 7.75
N SER A 623 18.70 15.20 8.09
CA SER A 623 17.63 14.25 7.76
C SER A 623 16.49 14.24 8.76
N GLY A 624 16.67 14.84 9.94
CA GLY A 624 15.67 14.92 11.00
C GLY A 624 16.26 15.48 12.29
N ALA A 625 15.46 15.47 13.34
CA ALA A 625 15.90 15.81 14.70
C ALA A 625 15.40 14.78 15.69
N THR A 626 16.05 14.68 16.82
CA THR A 626 15.60 13.91 17.97
C THR A 626 15.70 14.73 19.25
N ILE A 627 15.02 14.27 20.29
CA ILE A 627 15.11 14.86 21.62
C ILE A 627 15.83 13.85 22.50
N LEU A 628 16.96 14.27 23.08
CA LEU A 628 17.75 13.46 23.98
C LEU A 628 17.05 13.31 25.34
N GLY A 629 17.53 12.38 26.18
CA GLY A 629 16.98 12.12 27.50
C GLY A 629 16.98 13.32 28.46
N ASP A 630 17.88 14.30 28.26
CA ASP A 630 17.95 15.55 29.01
C ASP A 630 17.04 16.67 28.47
N GLY A 631 16.31 16.40 27.39
CA GLY A 631 15.45 17.37 26.71
C GLY A 631 16.16 18.19 25.63
N THR A 632 17.47 18.00 25.42
CA THR A 632 18.25 18.68 24.39
C THR A 632 17.88 18.15 23.00
N VAL A 633 17.82 19.04 22.00
CA VAL A 633 17.57 18.62 20.62
C VAL A 633 18.89 18.24 19.97
N ALA A 634 18.95 17.04 19.38
CA ALA A 634 20.05 16.61 18.52
C ALA A 634 19.60 16.54 17.06
N LEU A 635 20.42 17.05 16.15
CA LEU A 635 20.14 17.03 14.71
C LEU A 635 20.76 15.76 14.09
N ILE A 636 19.99 15.08 13.26
CA ILE A 636 20.44 13.88 12.56
C ILE A 636 21.05 14.30 11.23
N LEU A 637 22.35 14.08 11.05
CA LEU A 637 23.07 14.46 9.84
C LEU A 637 22.86 13.46 8.71
N ASP A 638 22.88 13.98 7.49
CA ASP A 638 22.98 13.19 6.26
C ASP A 638 24.42 13.31 5.72
N PRO A 639 25.27 12.28 5.91
CA PRO A 639 26.67 12.33 5.51
C PRO A 639 26.88 12.64 4.02
N ASN A 640 26.06 12.04 3.16
CA ASN A 640 26.14 12.23 1.71
C ASN A 640 25.91 13.71 1.33
N ARG A 641 24.90 14.33 1.91
CA ARG A 641 24.56 15.73 1.62
C ARG A 641 25.56 16.73 2.19
N VAL A 642 26.13 16.43 3.36
CA VAL A 642 27.20 17.26 3.92
C VAL A 642 28.40 17.28 2.98
N VAL A 643 28.86 16.10 2.52
CA VAL A 643 30.00 15.97 1.59
C VAL A 643 29.67 16.63 0.25
N GLN A 644 28.50 16.37 -0.32
CA GLN A 644 28.06 16.95 -1.59
C GLN A 644 28.07 18.49 -1.53
N ASN A 645 27.59 19.07 -0.44
CA ASN A 645 27.56 20.53 -0.26
C ASN A 645 28.98 21.13 -0.19
N VAL A 646 29.89 20.45 0.50
CA VAL A 646 31.30 20.90 0.59
C VAL A 646 31.97 20.81 -0.80
N VAL A 647 31.78 19.72 -1.53
CA VAL A 647 32.36 19.52 -2.88
C VAL A 647 31.81 20.57 -3.86
N GLN A 648 30.53 20.89 -3.83
CA GLN A 648 29.91 21.90 -4.68
C GLN A 648 30.45 23.30 -4.37
N ASN A 649 30.56 23.66 -3.08
CA ASN A 649 31.11 24.95 -2.65
C ASN A 649 32.59 25.12 -3.07
N MET A 650 33.40 24.05 -2.99
CA MET A 650 34.78 24.07 -3.46
C MET A 650 34.87 24.25 -4.98
N SER A 651 33.95 23.66 -5.74
CA SER A 651 33.90 23.77 -7.19
C SER A 651 33.47 25.18 -7.67
N GLN A 652 32.53 25.81 -6.97
CA GLN A 652 32.09 27.18 -7.25
C GLN A 652 33.15 28.22 -6.90
N ASN A 653 33.89 28.04 -5.81
CA ASN A 653 34.97 28.95 -5.40
C ASN A 653 36.19 28.91 -6.35
N LYS A 654 36.42 27.81 -7.06
CA LYS A 654 37.44 27.71 -8.13
C LYS A 654 37.08 28.49 -9.40
N ARG A 655 35.82 28.86 -9.61
CA ARG A 655 35.31 29.60 -10.79
C ARG A 655 35.26 31.12 -10.58
N SER A 656 35.52 31.63 -9.36
CA SER A 656 35.56 33.07 -9.08
C SER A 656 36.98 33.62 -9.29
N PRO A 657 37.20 34.63 -10.17
CA PRO A 657 38.55 35.15 -10.53
C PRO A 657 39.24 35.97 -9.45
N GLY A 658 38.78 35.95 -8.20
CA GLY A 658 39.23 36.89 -7.13
C GLY A 658 40.33 36.38 -6.19
N TRP A 659 40.88 35.18 -6.31
CA TRP A 659 41.77 34.57 -5.30
C TRP A 659 43.28 34.78 -5.50
N ARG A 660 43.72 35.60 -6.47
CA ARG A 660 45.17 35.89 -6.69
C ARG A 660 45.70 37.15 -6.04
N ALA A 661 44.96 37.89 -5.21
CA ALA A 661 45.34 39.21 -4.77
C ALA A 661 45.47 39.47 -3.25
N ARG A 662 45.67 38.43 -2.42
CA ARG A 662 45.96 38.67 -0.98
C ARG A 662 47.14 37.81 -0.45
N ARG A 663 48.27 37.83 -1.17
CA ARG A 663 49.55 37.34 -0.66
C ARG A 663 50.70 38.29 -1.01
N SER A 664 50.57 39.57 -0.70
CA SER A 664 51.72 40.49 -0.69
C SER A 664 51.36 41.82 -0.04
N VAL A 665 51.22 41.84 1.27
CA VAL A 665 51.51 43.02 2.11
C VAL A 665 51.57 42.48 3.55
N ASP A 666 52.78 42.13 3.99
CA ASP A 666 53.30 42.38 5.32
C ASP A 666 54.74 41.84 5.38
N ARG A 667 55.64 42.68 4.83
CA ARG A 667 57.02 42.72 5.19
C ARG A 667 57.48 44.17 4.96
N GLN A 668 57.33 45.03 5.99
CA GLN A 668 58.21 46.14 6.24
C GLN A 668 58.06 46.59 7.70
N HIS A 669 59.01 46.13 8.54
CA HIS A 669 59.49 46.93 9.63
C HIS A 669 60.26 48.16 9.09
N PRO A 670 60.31 49.33 9.80
CA PRO A 670 61.40 49.45 10.73
C PRO A 670 61.13 50.34 11.97
N ASN A 671 61.99 50.13 12.98
CA ASN A 671 62.41 50.88 14.18
C ASN A 671 61.48 50.84 15.39
#